data_935cb9bac44febac050f1c3c624738ce
#
_entry.id   935cb9bac44febac050f1c3c624738ce
#
_cell.length_a   1.000
_cell.length_b   1.000
_cell.length_c   1.000
_cell.angle_alpha   90.00
_cell.angle_beta   90.00
_cell.angle_gamma   90.00
#
_symmetry.space_group_name_H-M   'P 1'
#
loop_
_entity.id
_entity.type
_entity.pdbx_description
1 polymer ?
#
loop_
_entity_poly.entity_id
_entity_poly.type
_entity_poly.pdbx_seq_one_letter_code
_entity_poly.pdbx_strand_id
1 'polypeptide(L)'
;MKASKVKFYNRGDTLVYNADAFNLAEGSMLDALIQQLPDVELKDNGNIYVNGKYVEELLLNGKHFFDNNKQLMLQNLASYTVKNIEVYDKLGRASELAGADLGDSQYVMDVKLKKQYMVGTMLNIEGGYGSEERHLGRLFAMAFTPTSQYAAYFNINNLNDSCKPGQQTTWTPEKMPTGISKIISGGLNYNVKTTDGRWEVNGNINAESTRETDYTDVVRTNYLITGSTYDYQFNQSRNKFQTLSTNHKIYYKTPKGYGISTEPFFTYQNWENYSEDVNATFSREFNDVSTEFIRNIYDGNSMGALSSLINRNISMNRQKGHSLSTGTNLWQGIKLPGINDLLVINLFGKYNNRHDEIFDHYDINFGQDPTPAKTANRYFKNYPDFVSNLGAEISYSHVLARGMTLGVSYRYEHNYRKETSDLFQFESPESIEDFMFGKLSSAIDYESALDPNNSYLSRSTDNNHRFALRYTYSTKHFDIQYNLPIIVTNQHLHYLRGSVDTTFTRRSVVFDIGNTMFQWNKGNHRISWSWGLKSRTPDMVTMVDFTDDTNPLYIRKGNKDLKNAQQFDTRLYYRQTSREKGSRFQVEGLYSILSNALSQGYTYDTSTGIRKASYYNVNGNWNAQGLISYAKQVGRNLLIGNQFGVGHFTNVDLVGEYSPQLSRSKIYNLQFSDQFRFEYRFGKHQLGLNVEGKHDRFTSNRSDFTEQNTWTVKSGLNAIIELPANIQFATDFTVYNRRGYTDGALNTDNFVWNARLTYKLMKGNMLLMLDGYDILHDLSNVSYTMNAQGRTETYRTVLPRYFLFHVQWRFNHSLKSKNK
;
A
#
# COMPACT_ATOMS: atom_id res chain seq x y z
N MET A 1 13.34 -25.89 -36.04
CA MET A 1 13.33 -24.45 -35.71
C MET A 1 12.32 -24.24 -34.58
N LYS A 2 12.73 -23.91 -33.36
CA LYS A 2 11.77 -23.47 -32.34
C LYS A 2 11.40 -22.02 -32.67
N ALA A 3 10.15 -21.79 -33.09
CA ALA A 3 9.65 -20.44 -33.28
C ALA A 3 9.70 -19.68 -31.95
N SER A 4 10.39 -18.53 -31.89
CA SER A 4 10.37 -17.68 -30.71
C SER A 4 8.96 -17.11 -30.56
N LYS A 5 8.36 -17.30 -29.39
CA LYS A 5 7.04 -16.77 -29.10
C LYS A 5 7.10 -15.27 -28.87
N VAL A 6 6.17 -14.52 -29.42
CA VAL A 6 6.03 -13.08 -29.17
C VAL A 6 5.76 -12.88 -27.66
N LYS A 7 6.45 -11.92 -27.04
CA LYS A 7 6.35 -11.67 -25.59
C LYS A 7 4.96 -11.19 -25.16
N PHE A 8 4.36 -10.30 -25.93
CA PHE A 8 3.02 -9.76 -25.67
C PHE A 8 2.29 -9.39 -26.97
N TYR A 9 0.96 -9.47 -26.94
CA TYR A 9 0.10 -9.10 -28.06
C TYR A 9 -1.32 -8.84 -27.59
N ASN A 10 -2.10 -8.14 -28.40
CA ASN A 10 -3.53 -7.96 -28.15
C ASN A 10 -4.34 -9.05 -28.85
N ARG A 11 -5.33 -9.60 -28.16
CA ARG A 11 -6.36 -10.48 -28.69
C ARG A 11 -7.73 -9.82 -28.45
N GLY A 12 -8.22 -9.04 -29.42
CA GLY A 12 -9.31 -8.11 -29.20
C GLY A 12 -8.90 -7.06 -28.15
N ASP A 13 -9.70 -6.89 -27.12
CA ASP A 13 -9.43 -5.95 -26.02
C ASP A 13 -8.52 -6.53 -24.93
N THR A 14 -8.22 -7.82 -24.99
CA THR A 14 -7.34 -8.51 -24.02
C THR A 14 -5.88 -8.33 -24.40
N LEU A 15 -5.07 -7.84 -23.46
CA LEU A 15 -3.61 -7.85 -23.56
C LEU A 15 -3.09 -9.20 -23.05
N VAL A 16 -2.35 -9.93 -23.89
CA VAL A 16 -1.83 -11.26 -23.57
C VAL A 16 -0.31 -11.21 -23.50
N TYR A 17 0.25 -11.65 -22.38
CA TYR A 17 1.66 -11.91 -22.20
C TYR A 17 1.91 -13.42 -22.25
N ASN A 18 2.89 -13.83 -23.04
CA ASN A 18 3.27 -15.25 -23.17
C ASN A 18 4.38 -15.57 -22.17
N ALA A 19 4.04 -16.30 -21.08
CA ALA A 19 4.99 -16.59 -20.01
C ALA A 19 6.25 -17.32 -20.50
N ASP A 20 6.12 -18.25 -21.45
CA ASP A 20 7.26 -18.97 -22.00
C ASP A 20 8.22 -18.09 -22.84
N ALA A 21 7.84 -16.82 -23.08
CA ALA A 21 8.69 -15.89 -23.79
C ALA A 21 9.60 -15.10 -22.85
N PHE A 22 9.43 -15.23 -21.52
CA PHE A 22 10.28 -14.63 -20.49
C PHE A 22 11.20 -15.70 -19.92
N ASN A 23 12.45 -15.34 -19.69
CA ASN A 23 13.44 -16.21 -19.08
C ASN A 23 13.55 -15.84 -17.59
N LEU A 24 13.31 -16.79 -16.73
CA LEU A 24 13.30 -16.59 -15.29
C LEU A 24 14.30 -17.53 -14.64
N ALA A 25 14.89 -17.06 -13.54
CA ALA A 25 15.70 -17.92 -12.70
C ALA A 25 14.87 -19.12 -12.23
N GLU A 26 15.48 -20.28 -12.20
CA GLU A 26 14.80 -21.46 -11.67
C GLU A 26 14.42 -21.24 -10.19
N GLY A 27 13.27 -21.77 -9.81
CA GLY A 27 12.74 -21.49 -8.47
C GLY A 27 11.91 -20.19 -8.39
N SER A 28 11.86 -19.39 -9.47
CA SER A 28 11.08 -18.15 -9.47
C SER A 28 9.58 -18.40 -9.36
N MET A 29 8.92 -17.52 -8.60
CA MET A 29 7.46 -17.49 -8.46
C MET A 29 6.81 -16.51 -9.46
N LEU A 30 5.51 -16.32 -9.33
CA LEU A 30 4.74 -15.46 -10.24
C LEU A 30 5.17 -14.00 -10.16
N ASP A 31 5.57 -13.52 -9.00
CA ASP A 31 6.11 -12.16 -8.79
C ASP A 31 7.23 -11.83 -9.78
N ALA A 32 8.22 -12.73 -9.89
CA ALA A 32 9.33 -12.58 -10.81
C ALA A 32 8.90 -12.51 -12.28
N LEU A 33 7.87 -13.26 -12.66
CA LEU A 33 7.31 -13.18 -14.00
C LEU A 33 6.62 -11.82 -14.24
N ILE A 34 5.80 -11.37 -13.30
CA ILE A 34 5.05 -10.12 -13.42
C ILE A 34 5.97 -8.92 -13.49
N GLN A 35 7.04 -8.89 -12.69
CA GLN A 35 8.05 -7.82 -12.74
C GLN A 35 8.76 -7.71 -14.10
N GLN A 36 8.86 -8.80 -14.85
CA GLN A 36 9.46 -8.79 -16.18
C GLN A 36 8.50 -8.37 -17.30
N LEU A 37 7.20 -8.28 -17.03
CA LEU A 37 6.22 -7.93 -18.05
C LEU A 37 6.37 -6.46 -18.45
N PRO A 38 6.41 -6.14 -19.76
CA PRO A 38 6.44 -4.76 -20.20
C PRO A 38 5.21 -3.99 -19.73
N ASP A 39 5.42 -2.76 -19.25
CA ASP A 39 4.38 -1.83 -18.78
C ASP A 39 3.55 -2.34 -17.59
N VAL A 40 4.09 -3.28 -16.85
CA VAL A 40 3.53 -3.77 -15.60
C VAL A 40 4.40 -3.28 -14.44
N GLU A 41 3.79 -2.61 -13.49
CA GLU A 41 4.40 -2.19 -12.24
C GLU A 41 3.85 -3.06 -11.12
N LEU A 42 4.72 -3.78 -10.43
CA LEU A 42 4.41 -4.51 -9.20
C LEU A 42 4.96 -3.72 -8.03
N LYS A 43 4.09 -3.27 -7.12
CA LYS A 43 4.46 -2.59 -5.88
C LYS A 43 4.71 -3.57 -4.73
N ASP A 44 5.45 -3.13 -3.72
CA ASP A 44 5.88 -3.97 -2.58
C ASP A 44 4.70 -4.58 -1.80
N ASN A 45 3.57 -3.90 -1.77
CA ASN A 45 2.32 -4.39 -1.16
C ASN A 45 1.54 -5.39 -2.05
N GLY A 46 2.12 -5.88 -3.15
CA GLY A 46 1.48 -6.78 -4.10
C GLY A 46 0.50 -6.11 -5.07
N ASN A 47 0.36 -4.80 -5.03
CA ASN A 47 -0.49 -4.08 -5.98
C ASN A 47 0.14 -4.08 -7.37
N ILE A 48 -0.67 -4.42 -8.37
CA ILE A 48 -0.26 -4.53 -9.76
C ILE A 48 -0.91 -3.40 -10.54
N TYR A 49 -0.12 -2.70 -11.34
CA TYR A 49 -0.60 -1.72 -12.30
C TYR A 49 -0.17 -2.14 -13.70
N VAL A 50 -1.09 -2.16 -14.63
CA VAL A 50 -0.80 -2.42 -16.04
C VAL A 50 -1.16 -1.18 -16.83
N ASN A 51 -0.19 -0.60 -17.51
CA ASN A 51 -0.37 0.68 -18.19
C ASN A 51 -0.84 1.81 -17.24
N GLY A 52 -0.32 1.81 -16.01
CA GLY A 52 -0.71 2.74 -14.96
C GLY A 52 -2.15 2.57 -14.43
N LYS A 53 -2.96 1.65 -14.99
CA LYS A 53 -4.28 1.30 -14.46
C LYS A 53 -4.14 0.19 -13.41
N TYR A 54 -4.71 0.41 -12.23
CA TYR A 54 -4.70 -0.57 -11.15
C TYR A 54 -5.45 -1.84 -11.56
N VAL A 55 -4.86 -2.99 -11.32
CA VAL A 55 -5.47 -4.31 -11.47
C VAL A 55 -6.29 -4.60 -10.22
N GLU A 56 -7.61 -4.61 -10.37
CA GLU A 56 -8.51 -4.82 -9.24
C GLU A 56 -8.43 -6.26 -8.72
N GLU A 57 -8.40 -7.24 -9.63
CA GLU A 57 -8.33 -8.66 -9.27
C GLU A 57 -7.22 -9.40 -10.01
N LEU A 58 -6.52 -10.29 -9.28
CA LEU A 58 -5.61 -11.28 -9.83
C LEU A 58 -6.31 -12.64 -9.83
N LEU A 59 -6.62 -13.15 -11.01
CA LEU A 59 -7.36 -14.39 -11.20
C LEU A 59 -6.43 -15.55 -11.55
N LEU A 60 -6.85 -16.77 -11.22
CA LEU A 60 -6.21 -18.01 -11.65
C LEU A 60 -7.19 -18.82 -12.51
N ASN A 61 -6.88 -18.97 -13.81
CA ASN A 61 -7.76 -19.60 -14.80
C ASN A 61 -9.20 -19.03 -14.80
N GLY A 62 -9.33 -17.70 -14.61
CA GLY A 62 -10.61 -16.99 -14.56
C GLY A 62 -11.34 -17.05 -13.23
N LYS A 63 -10.76 -17.69 -12.20
CA LYS A 63 -11.36 -17.85 -10.88
C LYS A 63 -10.67 -17.01 -9.83
N HIS A 64 -11.41 -16.60 -8.82
CA HIS A 64 -10.86 -15.92 -7.64
C HIS A 64 -9.89 -16.83 -6.89
N PHE A 65 -8.84 -16.24 -6.34
CA PHE A 65 -7.79 -16.93 -5.62
C PHE A 65 -7.47 -16.17 -4.33
N PHE A 66 -7.64 -16.82 -3.18
CA PHE A 66 -7.44 -16.26 -1.83
C PHE A 66 -8.05 -14.86 -1.63
N ASP A 67 -9.30 -14.70 -2.07
CA ASP A 67 -10.06 -13.44 -1.95
C ASP A 67 -9.26 -12.21 -2.41
N ASN A 68 -8.63 -12.36 -3.59
CA ASN A 68 -7.77 -11.33 -4.18
C ASN A 68 -6.53 -10.96 -3.34
N ASN A 69 -6.09 -11.84 -2.44
CA ASN A 69 -4.76 -11.68 -1.84
C ASN A 69 -3.69 -11.94 -2.91
N LYS A 70 -3.38 -10.87 -3.65
CA LYS A 70 -2.43 -10.90 -4.77
C LYS A 70 -1.05 -11.37 -4.33
N GLN A 71 -0.62 -10.93 -3.16
CA GLN A 71 0.71 -11.24 -2.62
C GLN A 71 0.88 -12.75 -2.38
N LEU A 72 -0.15 -13.42 -1.87
CA LEU A 72 -0.14 -14.87 -1.70
C LEU A 72 0.07 -15.62 -3.02
N MET A 73 -0.65 -15.23 -4.07
CA MET A 73 -0.49 -15.84 -5.39
C MET A 73 0.88 -15.53 -6.01
N LEU A 74 1.33 -14.29 -5.86
CA LEU A 74 2.61 -13.83 -6.37
C LEU A 74 3.79 -14.60 -5.78
N GLN A 75 3.76 -14.87 -4.49
CA GLN A 75 4.85 -15.50 -3.76
C GLN A 75 4.85 -17.03 -3.82
N ASN A 76 3.70 -17.65 -4.08
CA ASN A 76 3.55 -19.10 -3.96
C ASN A 76 3.30 -19.84 -5.30
N LEU A 77 2.73 -19.16 -6.31
CA LEU A 77 2.52 -19.80 -7.61
C LEU A 77 3.82 -19.81 -8.41
N ALA A 78 4.33 -21.01 -8.67
CA ALA A 78 5.57 -21.16 -9.42
C ALA A 78 5.42 -20.70 -10.87
N SER A 79 6.30 -19.85 -11.34
CA SER A 79 6.26 -19.21 -12.68
C SER A 79 6.27 -20.23 -13.83
N TYR A 80 6.94 -21.38 -13.67
CA TYR A 80 7.02 -22.42 -14.70
C TYR A 80 5.66 -23.05 -15.02
N THR A 81 4.68 -22.94 -14.15
CA THR A 81 3.31 -23.48 -14.33
C THR A 81 2.46 -22.58 -15.24
N VAL A 82 2.85 -21.32 -15.41
CA VAL A 82 2.09 -20.31 -16.12
C VAL A 82 2.30 -20.46 -17.63
N LYS A 83 1.21 -20.38 -18.41
CA LYS A 83 1.22 -20.35 -19.87
C LYS A 83 1.16 -18.93 -20.39
N ASN A 84 0.12 -18.20 -19.98
CA ASN A 84 -0.13 -16.81 -20.37
C ASN A 84 -0.61 -16.00 -19.16
N ILE A 85 -0.39 -14.70 -19.24
CA ILE A 85 -1.04 -13.71 -18.37
C ILE A 85 -1.92 -12.85 -19.28
N GLU A 86 -3.21 -12.80 -18.99
CA GLU A 86 -4.21 -12.09 -19.78
C GLU A 86 -4.76 -10.91 -18.95
N VAL A 87 -4.78 -9.71 -19.54
CA VAL A 87 -5.27 -8.50 -18.87
C VAL A 87 -6.41 -7.92 -19.68
N TYR A 88 -7.56 -7.78 -19.03
CA TYR A 88 -8.80 -7.35 -19.69
C TYR A 88 -9.80 -6.76 -18.68
N ASP A 89 -10.81 -6.06 -19.20
CA ASP A 89 -11.95 -5.63 -18.41
C ASP A 89 -12.96 -6.79 -18.34
N LYS A 90 -13.11 -7.41 -17.17
CA LYS A 90 -14.05 -8.51 -16.88
C LYS A 90 -15.40 -7.90 -16.53
N LEU A 91 -16.45 -8.34 -17.17
CA LEU A 91 -17.82 -7.95 -16.82
C LEU A 91 -18.15 -8.35 -15.38
N GLY A 92 -18.78 -7.45 -14.66
CA GLY A 92 -19.33 -7.74 -13.34
C GLY A 92 -20.56 -8.64 -13.38
N ARG A 93 -21.02 -9.08 -12.21
CA ARG A 93 -22.15 -10.00 -12.12
C ARG A 93 -23.46 -9.44 -12.66
N ALA A 94 -23.68 -8.14 -12.45
CA ALA A 94 -24.86 -7.49 -12.96
C ALA A 94 -24.87 -7.52 -14.49
N SER A 95 -23.75 -7.17 -15.11
CA SER A 95 -23.58 -7.22 -16.57
C SER A 95 -23.69 -8.65 -17.13
N GLU A 96 -23.10 -9.65 -16.48
CA GLU A 96 -23.23 -11.07 -16.87
C GLU A 96 -24.71 -11.53 -16.81
N LEU A 97 -25.46 -11.11 -15.77
CA LEU A 97 -26.84 -11.49 -15.59
C LEU A 97 -27.77 -10.78 -16.58
N ALA A 98 -27.52 -9.49 -16.84
CA ALA A 98 -28.26 -8.69 -17.83
C ALA A 98 -27.98 -9.14 -19.26
N GLY A 99 -26.77 -9.62 -19.53
CA GLY A 99 -26.27 -9.88 -20.89
C GLY A 99 -25.88 -8.61 -21.63
N ALA A 100 -25.58 -7.52 -20.92
CA ALA A 100 -25.17 -6.23 -21.43
C ALA A 100 -24.18 -5.56 -20.45
N ASP A 101 -23.30 -4.70 -20.94
CA ASP A 101 -22.40 -3.93 -20.09
C ASP A 101 -23.19 -2.85 -19.32
N LEU A 102 -23.20 -2.98 -18.00
CA LEU A 102 -23.86 -2.07 -17.07
C LEU A 102 -22.86 -1.12 -16.36
N GLY A 103 -21.57 -1.14 -16.78
CA GLY A 103 -20.52 -0.34 -16.19
C GLY A 103 -20.02 -0.87 -14.83
N ASP A 104 -20.18 -2.16 -14.56
CA ASP A 104 -19.64 -2.87 -13.38
C ASP A 104 -18.40 -3.70 -13.71
N SER A 105 -17.77 -3.44 -14.87
CA SER A 105 -16.58 -4.15 -15.33
C SER A 105 -15.38 -3.82 -14.42
N GLN A 106 -14.57 -4.85 -14.14
CA GLN A 106 -13.35 -4.77 -13.34
C GLN A 106 -12.13 -5.05 -14.20
N TYR A 107 -11.06 -4.27 -14.01
CA TYR A 107 -9.80 -4.50 -14.70
C TYR A 107 -9.01 -5.60 -14.01
N VAL A 108 -8.89 -6.75 -14.67
CA VAL A 108 -8.33 -7.95 -14.08
C VAL A 108 -7.08 -8.43 -14.80
N MET A 109 -6.22 -9.10 -14.04
CA MET A 109 -5.10 -9.89 -14.55
C MET A 109 -5.38 -11.36 -14.29
N ASP A 110 -5.45 -12.16 -15.33
CA ASP A 110 -5.82 -13.58 -15.26
C ASP A 110 -4.62 -14.47 -15.64
N VAL A 111 -4.12 -15.20 -14.69
CA VAL A 111 -3.01 -16.13 -14.85
C VAL A 111 -3.54 -17.46 -15.37
N LYS A 112 -3.19 -17.78 -16.62
CA LYS A 112 -3.57 -19.05 -17.28
C LYS A 112 -2.46 -20.07 -17.09
N LEU A 113 -2.79 -21.22 -16.52
CA LEU A 113 -1.87 -22.33 -16.35
C LEU A 113 -1.68 -23.12 -17.65
N LYS A 114 -0.57 -23.82 -17.77
CA LYS A 114 -0.35 -24.84 -18.81
C LYS A 114 -1.31 -26.03 -18.60
N LYS A 115 -1.75 -26.65 -19.70
CA LYS A 115 -2.76 -27.73 -19.65
C LYS A 115 -2.44 -28.85 -18.65
N GLN A 116 -1.16 -29.19 -18.53
CA GLN A 116 -0.71 -30.24 -17.59
C GLN A 116 -0.88 -29.88 -16.10
N TYR A 117 -1.12 -28.62 -15.79
CA TYR A 117 -1.36 -28.11 -14.43
C TYR A 117 -2.82 -27.68 -14.19
N MET A 118 -3.71 -27.88 -15.17
CA MET A 118 -5.14 -27.53 -15.06
C MET A 118 -6.01 -28.64 -14.46
N VAL A 119 -5.52 -29.91 -14.49
CA VAL A 119 -6.22 -31.06 -13.88
C VAL A 119 -5.17 -31.94 -13.22
N GLY A 120 -5.32 -32.18 -11.91
CA GLY A 120 -4.35 -32.94 -11.13
C GLY A 120 -3.96 -32.26 -9.84
N THR A 121 -2.82 -32.68 -9.31
CA THR A 121 -2.25 -32.10 -8.08
C THR A 121 -0.86 -31.55 -8.34
N MET A 122 -0.55 -30.46 -7.67
CA MET A 122 0.76 -29.84 -7.64
C MET A 122 1.16 -29.60 -6.19
N LEU A 123 2.40 -29.93 -5.86
CA LEU A 123 2.98 -29.70 -4.54
C LEU A 123 4.40 -29.17 -4.70
N ASN A 124 4.67 -28.02 -4.08
CA ASN A 124 6.01 -27.46 -3.94
C ASN A 124 6.38 -27.42 -2.46
N ILE A 125 7.51 -28.01 -2.12
CA ILE A 125 8.10 -27.94 -0.79
C ILE A 125 9.48 -27.29 -0.93
N GLU A 126 9.76 -26.30 -0.08
CA GLU A 126 11.04 -25.63 -0.05
C GLU A 126 11.49 -25.47 1.41
N GLY A 127 12.76 -25.78 1.67
CA GLY A 127 13.37 -25.62 2.97
C GLY A 127 14.81 -25.11 2.83
N GLY A 128 15.22 -24.17 3.69
CA GLY A 128 16.56 -23.61 3.63
C GLY A 128 17.03 -23.04 4.97
N TYR A 129 18.37 -22.99 5.09
CA TYR A 129 19.05 -22.39 6.23
C TYR A 129 20.31 -21.67 5.76
N GLY A 130 20.67 -20.59 6.41
CA GLY A 130 21.77 -19.74 5.99
C GLY A 130 22.54 -19.05 7.13
N SER A 131 23.41 -18.14 6.76
CA SER A 131 24.12 -17.27 7.70
C SER A 131 23.15 -16.39 8.49
N GLU A 132 23.59 -15.84 9.62
CA GLU A 132 22.78 -14.95 10.47
C GLU A 132 21.44 -15.58 10.90
N GLU A 133 21.42 -16.91 11.10
CA GLU A 133 20.22 -17.69 11.46
C GLU A 133 19.05 -17.53 10.48
N ARG A 134 19.34 -17.18 9.21
CA ARG A 134 18.29 -17.07 8.20
C ARG A 134 17.72 -18.44 7.87
N HIS A 135 16.39 -18.50 7.82
CA HIS A 135 15.69 -19.75 7.53
C HIS A 135 14.46 -19.53 6.68
N LEU A 136 14.10 -20.56 5.93
CA LEU A 136 12.95 -20.60 5.04
C LEU A 136 12.34 -21.97 5.08
N GLY A 137 11.02 -22.04 5.24
CA GLY A 137 10.24 -23.25 5.02
C GLY A 137 8.95 -22.88 4.31
N ARG A 138 8.68 -23.49 3.15
CA ARG A 138 7.48 -23.25 2.35
C ARG A 138 6.86 -24.55 1.91
N LEU A 139 5.55 -24.61 1.96
CA LEU A 139 4.73 -25.65 1.34
C LEU A 139 3.61 -24.96 0.57
N PHE A 140 3.43 -25.35 -0.68
CA PHE A 140 2.31 -24.90 -1.50
C PHE A 140 1.74 -26.06 -2.27
N ALA A 141 0.47 -26.35 -2.05
CA ALA A 141 -0.25 -27.45 -2.68
C ALA A 141 -1.47 -26.91 -3.42
N MET A 142 -1.75 -27.48 -4.59
CA MET A 142 -2.96 -27.19 -5.36
C MET A 142 -3.54 -28.50 -5.90
N ALA A 143 -4.87 -28.57 -5.94
CA ALA A 143 -5.61 -29.65 -6.58
C ALA A 143 -6.69 -29.07 -7.50
N PHE A 144 -6.75 -29.54 -8.71
CA PHE A 144 -7.68 -29.09 -9.73
C PHE A 144 -8.52 -30.22 -10.26
N THR A 145 -9.82 -29.98 -10.34
CA THR A 145 -10.79 -30.75 -11.14
C THR A 145 -11.48 -29.81 -12.13
N PRO A 146 -12.26 -30.31 -13.09
CA PRO A 146 -13.01 -29.43 -13.98
C PRO A 146 -13.93 -28.43 -13.27
N THR A 147 -14.46 -28.79 -12.11
CA THR A 147 -15.42 -27.98 -11.35
C THR A 147 -14.85 -27.38 -10.09
N SER A 148 -13.72 -27.87 -9.59
CA SER A 148 -13.18 -27.47 -8.28
C SER A 148 -11.72 -27.08 -8.37
N GLN A 149 -11.33 -26.19 -7.50
CA GLN A 149 -9.94 -25.78 -7.27
C GLN A 149 -9.72 -25.64 -5.77
N TYR A 150 -8.69 -26.29 -5.27
CA TYR A 150 -8.26 -26.21 -3.87
C TYR A 150 -6.80 -25.80 -3.84
N ALA A 151 -6.43 -24.98 -2.88
CA ALA A 151 -5.04 -24.63 -2.63
C ALA A 151 -4.79 -24.56 -1.13
N ALA A 152 -3.59 -24.97 -0.72
CA ALA A 152 -3.11 -24.83 0.64
C ALA A 152 -1.68 -24.29 0.62
N TYR A 153 -1.35 -23.44 1.58
CA TYR A 153 0.02 -22.98 1.74
C TYR A 153 0.43 -22.94 3.21
N PHE A 154 1.71 -23.10 3.44
CA PHE A 154 2.37 -22.83 4.71
C PHE A 154 3.71 -22.15 4.43
N ASN A 155 4.04 -21.14 5.21
CA ASN A 155 5.27 -20.37 5.08
C ASN A 155 5.81 -20.03 6.46
N ILE A 156 7.10 -20.27 6.67
CA ILE A 156 7.87 -19.80 7.82
C ILE A 156 9.18 -19.24 7.31
N ASN A 157 9.50 -17.99 7.66
CA ASN A 157 10.77 -17.39 7.29
C ASN A 157 11.13 -16.18 8.15
N ASN A 158 12.41 -15.75 8.07
CA ASN A 158 12.92 -14.50 8.61
C ASN A 158 13.73 -13.72 7.54
N LEU A 159 13.28 -13.77 6.29
CA LEU A 159 13.96 -13.20 5.13
C LEU A 159 13.32 -11.91 4.63
N ASN A 160 12.32 -11.36 5.31
CA ASN A 160 11.43 -10.28 4.86
C ASN A 160 10.79 -10.54 3.48
N ASP A 161 11.09 -11.65 2.85
CA ASP A 161 10.61 -12.24 1.59
C ASP A 161 10.54 -11.30 0.36
N SER A 162 11.33 -10.25 0.35
CA SER A 162 11.15 -9.09 -0.54
C SER A 162 12.05 -9.07 -1.77
N CYS A 163 13.19 -9.73 -1.73
CA CYS A 163 14.12 -9.78 -2.87
C CYS A 163 14.64 -11.19 -3.07
N LYS A 164 14.74 -11.61 -4.33
CA LYS A 164 15.31 -12.90 -4.72
C LYS A 164 16.41 -12.66 -5.75
N PRO A 165 17.58 -13.27 -5.60
CA PRO A 165 18.66 -13.10 -6.55
C PRO A 165 18.27 -13.46 -7.98
N GLY A 166 18.76 -12.72 -8.95
CA GLY A 166 18.50 -12.94 -10.38
C GLY A 166 17.15 -12.39 -10.86
N GLN A 167 16.40 -11.71 -10.03
CA GLN A 167 15.26 -10.90 -10.46
C GLN A 167 15.75 -9.52 -10.96
N GLN A 168 15.03 -8.91 -11.89
CA GLN A 168 15.26 -7.50 -12.20
C GLN A 168 14.85 -6.69 -10.99
N THR A 169 15.80 -6.28 -10.18
CA THR A 169 15.50 -5.55 -8.97
C THR A 169 15.08 -4.14 -9.30
N THR A 170 13.95 -3.75 -8.77
CA THR A 170 13.54 -2.35 -8.65
C THR A 170 13.97 -1.79 -7.31
N TRP A 171 15.04 -2.34 -6.73
CA TRP A 171 15.52 -1.89 -5.43
C TRP A 171 15.87 -0.40 -5.46
N THR A 172 15.36 0.32 -4.49
CA THR A 172 15.80 1.64 -4.07
C THR A 172 15.74 1.68 -2.54
N PRO A 173 16.49 2.55 -1.86
CA PRO A 173 16.43 2.66 -0.41
C PRO A 173 15.00 2.90 0.11
N GLU A 174 14.20 3.66 -0.64
CA GLU A 174 12.82 3.99 -0.26
C GLU A 174 11.86 2.81 -0.37
N LYS A 175 12.22 1.77 -1.11
CA LYS A 175 11.39 0.57 -1.36
C LYS A 175 11.86 -0.65 -0.59
N MET A 176 12.89 -0.52 0.24
CA MET A 176 13.34 -1.64 1.05
C MET A 176 12.32 -1.94 2.17
N PRO A 177 12.03 -3.22 2.42
CA PRO A 177 11.34 -3.61 3.63
C PRO A 177 12.16 -3.21 4.84
N THR A 178 11.53 -2.54 5.77
CA THR A 178 12.16 -2.07 7.00
C THR A 178 11.99 -3.10 8.10
N GLY A 179 12.91 -3.09 9.05
CA GLY A 179 12.91 -4.03 10.16
C GLY A 179 13.32 -5.44 9.78
N ILE A 180 13.40 -6.30 10.76
CA ILE A 180 13.64 -7.74 10.61
C ILE A 180 12.36 -8.45 11.06
N SER A 181 11.68 -9.08 10.09
CA SER A 181 10.41 -9.77 10.34
C SER A 181 10.59 -11.27 10.38
N LYS A 182 9.97 -11.92 11.39
CA LYS A 182 9.75 -13.37 11.44
C LYS A 182 8.28 -13.63 11.15
N ILE A 183 8.00 -14.39 10.08
CA ILE A 183 6.65 -14.63 9.59
C ILE A 183 6.35 -16.12 9.67
N ILE A 184 5.19 -16.47 10.23
CA ILE A 184 4.58 -17.79 10.13
C ILE A 184 3.18 -17.58 9.58
N SER A 185 2.88 -18.16 8.44
CA SER A 185 1.55 -18.03 7.83
C SER A 185 1.11 -19.31 7.17
N GLY A 186 -0.20 -19.53 7.12
CA GLY A 186 -0.79 -20.67 6.45
C GLY A 186 -2.24 -20.43 6.11
N GLY A 187 -2.73 -21.13 5.11
CA GLY A 187 -4.12 -20.98 4.71
C GLY A 187 -4.60 -22.01 3.70
N LEU A 188 -5.91 -22.02 3.58
CA LEU A 188 -6.67 -22.87 2.67
C LEU A 188 -7.53 -21.99 1.77
N ASN A 189 -7.64 -22.37 0.51
CA ASN A 189 -8.54 -21.74 -0.46
C ASN A 189 -9.31 -22.81 -1.21
N TYR A 190 -10.57 -22.55 -1.48
CA TYR A 190 -11.39 -23.41 -2.31
C TYR A 190 -12.27 -22.59 -3.27
N ASN A 191 -12.49 -23.14 -4.45
CA ASN A 191 -13.47 -22.66 -5.41
C ASN A 191 -14.15 -23.88 -6.01
N VAL A 192 -15.46 -23.99 -5.82
CA VAL A 192 -16.29 -25.12 -6.29
C VAL A 192 -17.44 -24.56 -7.09
N LYS A 193 -17.65 -25.12 -8.28
CA LYS A 193 -18.75 -24.76 -9.17
C LYS A 193 -19.49 -26.01 -9.61
N THR A 194 -20.82 -25.99 -9.61
CA THR A 194 -21.60 -27.11 -10.15
C THR A 194 -21.44 -27.24 -11.66
N THR A 195 -21.63 -28.44 -12.19
CA THR A 195 -21.49 -28.72 -13.64
C THR A 195 -22.46 -27.92 -14.50
N ASP A 196 -23.64 -27.61 -13.98
CA ASP A 196 -24.63 -26.72 -14.62
C ASP A 196 -24.32 -25.23 -14.46
N GLY A 197 -23.28 -24.90 -13.70
CA GLY A 197 -22.85 -23.54 -13.44
C GLY A 197 -23.80 -22.68 -12.63
N ARG A 198 -24.81 -23.27 -11.98
CA ARG A 198 -25.79 -22.53 -11.16
C ARG A 198 -25.26 -22.11 -9.81
N TRP A 199 -24.48 -22.97 -9.17
CA TRP A 199 -23.83 -22.69 -7.89
C TRP A 199 -22.35 -22.47 -8.08
N GLU A 200 -21.84 -21.43 -7.42
CA GLU A 200 -20.42 -21.19 -7.25
C GLU A 200 -20.18 -20.83 -5.79
N VAL A 201 -19.31 -21.59 -5.15
CA VAL A 201 -18.92 -21.37 -3.76
C VAL A 201 -17.41 -21.26 -3.72
N ASN A 202 -16.91 -20.14 -3.23
CA ASN A 202 -15.47 -19.96 -3.00
C ASN A 202 -15.23 -19.37 -1.62
N GLY A 203 -14.03 -19.58 -1.11
CA GLY A 203 -13.65 -19.03 0.17
C GLY A 203 -12.22 -19.36 0.52
N ASN A 204 -11.77 -18.72 1.59
CA ASN A 204 -10.43 -18.92 2.14
C ASN A 204 -10.45 -18.81 3.67
N ILE A 205 -9.43 -19.42 4.27
CA ILE A 205 -9.09 -19.28 5.69
C ILE A 205 -7.59 -19.02 5.72
N ASN A 206 -7.17 -17.95 6.38
CA ASN A 206 -5.77 -17.57 6.52
C ASN A 206 -5.45 -17.29 7.98
N ALA A 207 -4.29 -17.78 8.41
CA ALA A 207 -3.72 -17.47 9.71
C ALA A 207 -2.29 -16.95 9.52
N GLU A 208 -1.93 -15.90 10.21
CA GLU A 208 -0.59 -15.29 10.15
C GLU A 208 -0.14 -14.82 11.52
N SER A 209 1.14 -15.03 11.82
CA SER A 209 1.82 -14.46 12.97
C SER A 209 3.11 -13.80 12.50
N THR A 210 3.23 -12.50 12.72
CA THR A 210 4.41 -11.71 12.38
C THR A 210 5.02 -11.14 13.64
N ARG A 211 6.35 -11.24 13.77
CA ARG A 211 7.15 -10.53 14.76
C ARG A 211 8.16 -9.69 14.02
N GLU A 212 8.18 -8.41 14.33
CA GLU A 212 9.05 -7.44 13.65
C GLU A 212 9.87 -6.67 14.69
N THR A 213 11.14 -6.45 14.39
CA THR A 213 12.01 -5.55 15.14
C THR A 213 12.55 -4.51 14.16
N ASP A 214 12.35 -3.24 14.47
CA ASP A 214 12.81 -2.12 13.65
C ASP A 214 13.56 -1.08 14.49
N TYR A 215 14.60 -0.50 13.90
CA TYR A 215 15.32 0.66 14.38
C TYR A 215 15.22 1.73 13.30
N THR A 216 14.68 2.88 13.65
CA THR A 216 14.48 3.98 12.74
C THR A 216 15.09 5.25 13.33
N ASP A 217 16.05 5.84 12.61
CA ASP A 217 16.61 7.14 12.95
C ASP A 217 16.04 8.19 12.00
N VAL A 218 15.58 9.28 12.54
CA VAL A 218 14.98 10.39 11.76
C VAL A 218 15.71 11.67 12.09
N VAL A 219 16.25 12.30 11.06
CA VAL A 219 16.79 13.66 11.13
C VAL A 219 15.83 14.57 10.39
N ARG A 220 15.31 15.58 11.08
CA ARG A 220 14.37 16.55 10.50
C ARG A 220 14.85 17.95 10.68
N THR A 221 14.87 18.71 9.59
CA THR A 221 15.04 20.17 9.61
C THR A 221 13.66 20.80 9.47
N ASN A 222 13.20 21.53 10.47
CA ASN A 222 11.95 22.26 10.41
C ASN A 222 12.21 23.70 9.93
N TYR A 223 11.50 24.12 8.89
CA TYR A 223 11.58 25.48 8.35
C TYR A 223 10.58 26.37 9.09
N LEU A 224 11.08 27.19 10.01
CA LEU A 224 10.30 28.18 10.75
C LEU A 224 10.55 29.56 10.19
N ILE A 225 9.64 30.52 10.44
CA ILE A 225 9.83 31.92 10.03
C ILE A 225 11.03 32.55 10.74
N THR A 226 11.31 32.13 11.96
CA THR A 226 12.39 32.66 12.82
C THR A 226 13.74 31.94 12.60
N GLY A 227 13.83 31.00 11.70
CA GLY A 227 15.01 30.19 11.46
C GLY A 227 14.66 28.68 11.42
N SER A 228 15.67 27.82 11.29
CA SER A 228 15.45 26.38 11.28
C SER A 228 15.73 25.76 12.65
N THR A 229 15.02 24.68 12.96
CA THR A 229 15.35 23.77 14.08
C THR A 229 15.64 22.38 13.56
N TYR A 230 16.38 21.61 14.34
CA TYR A 230 16.91 20.31 13.95
C TYR A 230 16.48 19.26 14.96
N ASP A 231 15.62 18.34 14.53
CA ASP A 231 15.12 17.26 15.37
C ASP A 231 15.87 15.97 15.03
N TYR A 232 16.38 15.29 16.04
CA TYR A 232 17.00 13.97 15.95
C TYR A 232 16.16 13.00 16.76
N GLN A 233 15.68 11.98 16.11
CA GLN A 233 14.80 10.96 16.71
C GLN A 233 15.35 9.57 16.43
N PHE A 234 15.49 8.77 17.47
CA PHE A 234 15.89 7.38 17.44
C PHE A 234 14.74 6.54 18.01
N ASN A 235 14.18 5.71 17.15
CA ASN A 235 13.08 4.83 17.51
C ASN A 235 13.53 3.37 17.44
N GLN A 236 13.30 2.62 18.50
CA GLN A 236 13.37 1.17 18.52
C GLN A 236 11.98 0.59 18.73
N SER A 237 11.53 -0.29 17.86
CA SER A 237 10.22 -0.93 18.01
C SER A 237 10.29 -2.45 17.89
N ARG A 238 9.38 -3.12 18.62
CA ARG A 238 9.14 -4.57 18.56
C ARG A 238 7.65 -4.80 18.47
N ASN A 239 7.22 -5.36 17.35
CA ASN A 239 5.82 -5.54 17.03
C ASN A 239 5.51 -7.03 16.89
N LYS A 240 4.38 -7.44 17.40
CA LYS A 240 3.83 -8.77 17.22
C LYS A 240 2.39 -8.65 16.77
N PHE A 241 2.08 -9.25 15.63
CA PHE A 241 0.74 -9.30 15.07
C PHE A 241 0.33 -10.75 14.83
N GLN A 242 -0.91 -11.07 15.15
CA GLN A 242 -1.52 -12.36 14.85
C GLN A 242 -2.89 -12.10 14.22
N THR A 243 -3.15 -12.73 13.09
CA THR A 243 -4.39 -12.55 12.35
C THR A 243 -4.97 -13.91 11.97
N LEU A 244 -6.27 -14.08 12.21
CA LEU A 244 -7.07 -15.16 11.63
C LEU A 244 -8.18 -14.51 10.81
N SER A 245 -8.25 -14.83 9.53
CA SER A 245 -9.26 -14.29 8.63
C SER A 245 -9.91 -15.36 7.80
N THR A 246 -11.17 -15.18 7.51
CA THR A 246 -11.93 -16.04 6.61
C THR A 246 -12.93 -15.21 5.81
N ASN A 247 -13.01 -15.50 4.52
CA ASN A 247 -13.96 -14.90 3.59
C ASN A 247 -14.58 -15.99 2.76
N HIS A 248 -15.90 -15.93 2.61
CA HIS A 248 -16.65 -16.88 1.81
C HIS A 248 -17.57 -16.14 0.86
N LYS A 249 -17.79 -16.72 -0.31
CA LYS A 249 -18.70 -16.20 -1.32
C LYS A 249 -19.53 -17.32 -1.87
N ILE A 250 -20.82 -17.21 -1.71
CA ILE A 250 -21.80 -18.17 -2.20
C ILE A 250 -22.63 -17.45 -3.26
N TYR A 251 -22.63 -17.97 -4.47
CA TYR A 251 -23.42 -17.42 -5.57
C TYR A 251 -24.31 -18.48 -6.18
N TYR A 252 -25.55 -18.13 -6.38
CA TYR A 252 -26.56 -18.95 -7.06
C TYR A 252 -27.22 -18.14 -8.16
N LYS A 253 -27.40 -18.75 -9.34
CA LYS A 253 -28.16 -18.16 -10.44
C LYS A 253 -29.13 -19.15 -11.07
N THR A 254 -30.28 -18.63 -11.49
CA THR A 254 -31.27 -19.39 -12.24
C THR A 254 -31.14 -19.14 -13.76
N PRO A 255 -31.60 -20.07 -14.61
CA PRO A 255 -31.69 -19.81 -16.06
C PRO A 255 -32.61 -18.64 -16.42
N LYS A 256 -33.53 -18.27 -15.55
CA LYS A 256 -34.53 -17.19 -15.76
C LYS A 256 -33.99 -15.78 -15.43
N GLY A 257 -32.68 -15.62 -15.14
CA GLY A 257 -32.08 -14.32 -14.89
C GLY A 257 -32.26 -13.79 -13.46
N TYR A 258 -32.41 -14.68 -12.48
CA TYR A 258 -32.30 -14.37 -11.05
C TYR A 258 -30.93 -14.80 -10.52
N GLY A 259 -30.27 -13.94 -9.79
CA GLY A 259 -29.01 -14.26 -9.12
C GLY A 259 -29.02 -13.77 -7.67
N ILE A 260 -28.45 -14.55 -6.77
CA ILE A 260 -28.25 -14.17 -5.37
C ILE A 260 -26.82 -14.52 -4.95
N SER A 261 -26.17 -13.65 -4.20
CA SER A 261 -24.91 -14.00 -3.55
C SER A 261 -24.82 -13.43 -2.13
N THR A 262 -24.11 -14.15 -1.29
CA THR A 262 -23.70 -13.68 0.04
C THR A 262 -22.21 -13.81 0.22
N GLU A 263 -21.62 -12.82 0.92
CA GLU A 263 -20.17 -12.72 1.10
C GLU A 263 -19.85 -12.48 2.60
N PRO A 264 -20.06 -13.52 3.47
CA PRO A 264 -19.71 -13.41 4.88
C PRO A 264 -18.19 -13.43 5.06
N PHE A 265 -17.72 -12.59 5.99
CA PHE A 265 -16.31 -12.55 6.40
C PHE A 265 -16.18 -12.45 7.92
N PHE A 266 -15.03 -12.89 8.39
CA PHE A 266 -14.61 -12.81 9.78
C PHE A 266 -13.11 -12.54 9.82
N THR A 267 -12.68 -11.60 10.68
CA THR A 267 -11.26 -11.33 10.95
C THR A 267 -11.06 -11.09 12.43
N TYR A 268 -10.17 -11.86 13.03
CA TYR A 268 -9.68 -11.64 14.38
C TYR A 268 -8.21 -11.25 14.32
N GLN A 269 -7.84 -10.17 15.01
CA GLN A 269 -6.47 -9.70 15.10
C GLN A 269 -6.10 -9.51 16.57
N ASN A 270 -4.85 -9.83 16.90
CA ASN A 270 -4.24 -9.58 18.19
C ASN A 270 -2.87 -8.95 17.95
N TRP A 271 -2.51 -7.93 18.73
CA TRP A 271 -1.23 -7.26 18.61
C TRP A 271 -0.62 -6.93 19.96
N GLU A 272 0.69 -6.87 19.96
CA GLU A 272 1.51 -6.37 21.06
C GLU A 272 2.66 -5.58 20.44
N ASN A 273 2.72 -4.29 20.73
CA ASN A 273 3.71 -3.37 20.21
C ASN A 273 4.47 -2.77 21.38
N TYR A 274 5.76 -2.62 21.22
CA TYR A 274 6.63 -1.88 22.13
C TYR A 274 7.47 -0.93 21.29
N SER A 275 7.57 0.33 21.73
CA SER A 275 8.50 1.29 21.17
C SER A 275 9.19 2.11 22.24
N GLU A 276 10.43 2.47 21.95
CA GLU A 276 11.22 3.41 22.70
C GLU A 276 11.70 4.49 21.73
N ASP A 277 11.45 5.74 22.11
CA ASP A 277 11.83 6.93 21.34
C ASP A 277 12.75 7.81 22.16
N VAL A 278 13.90 8.16 21.60
CA VAL A 278 14.87 9.10 22.16
C VAL A 278 15.00 10.26 21.20
N ASN A 279 14.49 11.44 21.59
CA ASN A 279 14.41 12.62 20.76
C ASN A 279 15.14 13.81 21.36
N ALA A 280 15.78 14.62 20.51
CA ALA A 280 16.25 15.95 20.89
C ALA A 280 16.05 16.95 19.75
N THR A 281 15.64 18.16 20.09
CA THR A 281 15.52 19.30 19.19
C THR A 281 16.57 20.34 19.53
N PHE A 282 17.30 20.80 18.50
CA PHE A 282 18.35 21.80 18.63
C PHE A 282 18.07 23.03 17.77
N SER A 283 18.61 24.19 18.19
CA SER A 283 18.59 25.43 17.42
C SER A 283 19.67 25.51 16.33
N ARG A 284 20.62 24.57 16.31
CA ARG A 284 21.65 24.40 15.27
C ARG A 284 21.82 22.95 14.89
N GLU A 285 22.35 22.72 13.70
CA GLU A 285 22.64 21.37 13.20
C GLU A 285 23.88 20.77 13.90
N PHE A 286 23.82 19.49 14.19
CA PHE A 286 24.91 18.70 14.72
C PHE A 286 25.18 17.50 13.80
N ASN A 287 26.45 17.19 13.60
CA ASN A 287 26.88 15.93 12.99
C ASN A 287 27.02 14.86 14.07
N ASP A 288 26.83 13.58 13.71
CA ASP A 288 27.10 12.41 14.55
C ASP A 288 26.30 12.36 15.87
N VAL A 289 25.04 12.80 15.85
CA VAL A 289 24.13 12.65 16.98
C VAL A 289 23.73 11.19 17.14
N SER A 290 23.87 10.64 18.36
CA SER A 290 23.47 9.26 18.69
C SER A 290 22.50 9.22 19.87
N THR A 291 21.89 8.06 20.06
CA THR A 291 21.03 7.80 21.24
C THR A 291 21.78 8.06 22.55
N GLU A 292 23.03 7.61 22.64
CA GLU A 292 23.86 7.81 23.82
C GLU A 292 24.20 9.29 24.04
N PHE A 293 24.52 10.01 22.97
CA PHE A 293 24.74 11.47 23.02
C PHE A 293 23.53 12.20 23.60
N ILE A 294 22.31 11.90 23.14
CA ILE A 294 21.09 12.54 23.63
C ILE A 294 20.80 12.15 25.08
N ARG A 295 20.99 10.88 25.48
CA ARG A 295 20.76 10.43 26.86
C ARG A 295 21.68 11.14 27.85
N ASN A 296 22.95 11.32 27.49
CA ASN A 296 23.99 11.84 28.37
C ASN A 296 24.21 13.36 28.20
N ILE A 297 23.33 14.09 27.51
CA ILE A 297 23.51 15.52 27.21
C ILE A 297 23.58 16.39 28.45
N TYR A 298 22.99 15.93 29.56
CA TYR A 298 22.99 16.63 30.86
C TYR A 298 24.15 16.22 31.77
N ASP A 299 24.98 15.21 31.42
CA ASP A 299 26.04 14.67 32.27
C ASP A 299 27.35 15.52 32.27
N GLY A 300 27.24 16.76 31.72
CA GLY A 300 28.33 17.76 31.82
C GLY A 300 29.42 17.66 30.74
N ASN A 301 29.45 16.60 29.94
CA ASN A 301 30.48 16.37 28.91
C ASN A 301 30.16 17.08 27.56
N SER A 302 29.00 17.70 27.45
CA SER A 302 28.45 18.22 26.17
C SER A 302 27.98 19.68 26.28
N MET A 303 28.70 20.55 27.00
CA MET A 303 28.29 21.95 27.24
C MET A 303 27.93 22.72 25.99
N GLY A 304 28.63 22.51 24.87
CA GLY A 304 28.34 23.17 23.59
C GLY A 304 27.03 22.72 22.93
N ALA A 305 26.59 21.49 23.16
CA ALA A 305 25.32 20.96 22.67
C ALA A 305 24.16 21.41 23.57
N LEU A 306 24.37 21.40 24.89
CA LEU A 306 23.38 21.82 25.88
C LEU A 306 22.94 23.28 25.65
N SER A 307 23.84 24.18 25.27
CA SER A 307 23.51 25.59 24.99
C SER A 307 22.59 25.80 23.78
N SER A 308 22.51 24.83 22.87
CA SER A 308 21.65 24.85 21.68
C SER A 308 20.47 23.89 21.79
N LEU A 309 20.38 23.11 22.89
CA LEU A 309 19.27 22.22 23.13
C LEU A 309 18.00 23.01 23.41
N ILE A 310 16.94 22.74 22.65
CA ILE A 310 15.59 23.28 22.86
C ILE A 310 14.83 22.35 23.78
N ASN A 311 14.73 21.07 23.45
CA ASN A 311 14.18 20.03 24.32
C ASN A 311 14.79 18.66 24.06
N ARG A 312 14.67 17.79 25.06
CA ARG A 312 14.91 16.35 24.96
C ARG A 312 13.65 15.62 25.44
N ASN A 313 13.24 14.60 24.71
CA ASN A 313 12.15 13.71 25.10
C ASN A 313 12.60 12.25 24.98
N ILE A 314 12.51 11.52 26.08
CA ILE A 314 12.69 10.06 26.10
C ILE A 314 11.33 9.47 26.43
N SER A 315 10.80 8.62 25.55
CA SER A 315 9.50 8.00 25.76
C SER A 315 9.52 6.51 25.45
N MET A 316 8.72 5.77 26.19
CA MET A 316 8.48 4.35 26.01
C MET A 316 6.98 4.13 25.91
N ASN A 317 6.57 3.31 24.96
CA ASN A 317 5.18 2.99 24.74
C ASN A 317 5.01 1.48 24.57
N ARG A 318 4.02 0.92 25.22
CA ARG A 318 3.57 -0.46 24.99
C ARG A 318 2.08 -0.47 24.76
N GLN A 319 1.68 -1.02 23.65
CA GLN A 319 0.30 -1.21 23.29
C GLN A 319 0.01 -2.70 23.11
N LYS A 320 -1.06 -3.19 23.72
CA LYS A 320 -1.58 -4.55 23.50
C LYS A 320 -3.08 -4.47 23.24
N GLY A 321 -3.57 -5.34 22.37
CA GLY A 321 -4.98 -5.31 22.06
C GLY A 321 -5.42 -6.41 21.11
N HIS A 322 -6.71 -6.41 20.85
CA HIS A 322 -7.34 -7.31 19.91
C HIS A 322 -8.51 -6.62 19.19
N SER A 323 -8.84 -7.11 18.01
CA SER A 323 -10.04 -6.67 17.30
C SER A 323 -10.75 -7.83 16.65
N LEU A 324 -12.07 -7.69 16.58
CA LEU A 324 -12.97 -8.59 15.88
C LEU A 324 -13.71 -7.81 14.81
N SER A 325 -13.58 -8.21 13.56
CA SER A 325 -14.34 -7.65 12.43
C SER A 325 -15.14 -8.75 11.76
N THR A 326 -16.44 -8.55 11.57
CA THR A 326 -17.32 -9.50 10.87
C THR A 326 -18.35 -8.75 10.06
N GLY A 327 -18.90 -9.38 9.05
CA GLY A 327 -19.93 -8.79 8.23
C GLY A 327 -20.34 -9.66 7.06
N THR A 328 -21.23 -9.13 6.27
CA THR A 328 -21.68 -9.78 5.04
C THR A 328 -22.20 -8.75 4.05
N ASN A 329 -22.15 -9.12 2.78
CA ASN A 329 -22.83 -8.43 1.69
C ASN A 329 -23.79 -9.42 1.01
N LEU A 330 -25.06 -9.08 0.94
CA LEU A 330 -26.10 -9.83 0.23
C LEU A 330 -26.46 -9.06 -1.05
N TRP A 331 -26.14 -9.66 -2.19
CA TRP A 331 -26.46 -9.13 -3.52
C TRP A 331 -27.58 -9.97 -4.15
N GLN A 332 -28.59 -9.30 -4.71
CA GLN A 332 -29.66 -9.90 -5.49
C GLN A 332 -29.79 -9.17 -6.82
N GLY A 333 -29.74 -9.94 -7.92
CA GLY A 333 -29.98 -9.44 -9.27
C GLY A 333 -31.20 -10.11 -9.87
N ILE A 334 -32.09 -9.30 -10.44
CA ILE A 334 -33.36 -9.76 -11.04
C ILE A 334 -33.45 -9.17 -12.45
N LYS A 335 -33.30 -10.04 -13.46
CA LYS A 335 -33.55 -9.65 -14.84
C LYS A 335 -35.07 -9.55 -15.05
N LEU A 336 -35.55 -8.40 -15.50
CA LEU A 336 -36.97 -8.17 -15.72
C LEU A 336 -37.46 -8.81 -17.03
N PRO A 337 -38.66 -9.43 -17.05
CA PRO A 337 -39.18 -10.10 -18.23
C PRO A 337 -39.42 -9.13 -19.40
N GLY A 338 -39.14 -9.56 -20.63
CA GLY A 338 -39.48 -8.82 -21.87
C GLY A 338 -38.52 -7.72 -22.28
N ILE A 339 -37.62 -7.29 -21.40
CA ILE A 339 -36.61 -6.27 -21.63
C ILE A 339 -35.29 -6.73 -20.98
N ASN A 340 -34.16 -6.22 -21.47
CA ASN A 340 -32.86 -6.54 -20.85
C ASN A 340 -32.56 -5.69 -19.62
N ASP A 341 -33.58 -5.37 -18.86
CA ASP A 341 -33.47 -4.55 -17.67
C ASP A 341 -33.08 -5.37 -16.45
N LEU A 342 -32.31 -4.76 -15.57
CA LEU A 342 -31.85 -5.39 -14.35
C LEU A 342 -32.18 -4.55 -13.13
N LEU A 343 -32.82 -5.17 -12.16
CA LEU A 343 -32.95 -4.64 -10.80
C LEU A 343 -31.90 -5.33 -9.92
N VAL A 344 -31.13 -4.55 -9.17
CA VAL A 344 -30.15 -5.05 -8.19
C VAL A 344 -30.48 -4.49 -6.81
N ILE A 345 -30.47 -5.37 -5.81
CA ILE A 345 -30.62 -5.02 -4.41
C ILE A 345 -29.36 -5.51 -3.68
N ASN A 346 -28.70 -4.62 -2.97
CA ASN A 346 -27.58 -4.93 -2.09
C ASN A 346 -27.93 -4.59 -0.66
N LEU A 347 -27.74 -5.54 0.26
CA LEU A 347 -27.79 -5.32 1.70
C LEU A 347 -26.41 -5.64 2.26
N PHE A 348 -25.84 -4.74 3.04
CA PHE A 348 -24.54 -4.98 3.62
C PHE A 348 -24.49 -4.57 5.08
N GLY A 349 -23.68 -5.30 5.83
CA GLY A 349 -23.45 -5.01 7.22
C GLY A 349 -22.02 -5.37 7.61
N LYS A 350 -21.38 -4.49 8.35
CA LYS A 350 -20.07 -4.70 8.96
C LYS A 350 -20.10 -4.28 10.41
N TYR A 351 -19.54 -5.11 11.24
CA TYR A 351 -19.30 -4.87 12.66
C TYR A 351 -17.82 -4.98 12.94
N ASN A 352 -17.28 -4.04 13.70
CA ASN A 352 -15.92 -4.08 14.19
C ASN A 352 -15.91 -3.69 15.66
N ASN A 353 -15.20 -4.50 16.46
CA ASN A 353 -14.96 -4.25 17.86
C ASN A 353 -13.46 -4.32 18.10
N ARG A 354 -12.88 -3.25 18.67
CA ARG A 354 -11.46 -3.16 18.98
C ARG A 354 -11.30 -2.79 20.45
N HIS A 355 -10.44 -3.51 21.13
CA HIS A 355 -10.05 -3.20 22.50
C HIS A 355 -8.52 -3.15 22.55
N ASP A 356 -7.96 -2.10 23.16
CA ASP A 356 -6.53 -1.99 23.40
C ASP A 356 -6.22 -1.22 24.68
N GLU A 357 -5.06 -1.51 25.23
CA GLU A 357 -4.47 -0.90 26.40
C GLU A 357 -3.10 -0.34 26.02
N ILE A 358 -2.81 0.88 26.47
CA ILE A 358 -1.55 1.56 26.20
C ILE A 358 -0.91 1.95 27.50
N PHE A 359 0.32 1.52 27.72
CA PHE A 359 1.21 1.96 28.77
C PHE A 359 2.24 2.88 28.15
N ASP A 360 2.35 4.08 28.67
CA ASP A 360 3.16 5.14 28.11
C ASP A 360 3.95 5.86 29.21
N HIS A 361 5.24 6.00 28.98
CA HIS A 361 6.14 6.77 29.85
C HIS A 361 6.84 7.81 29.01
N TYR A 362 6.95 9.04 29.50
CA TYR A 362 7.82 10.04 28.89
C TYR A 362 8.54 10.89 29.94
N ASP A 363 9.75 11.33 29.57
CA ASP A 363 10.58 12.28 30.28
C ASP A 363 11.02 13.40 29.32
N ILE A 364 10.48 14.61 29.54
CA ILE A 364 10.70 15.79 28.70
C ILE A 364 11.47 16.81 29.51
N ASN A 365 12.61 17.22 29.00
CA ASN A 365 13.43 18.27 29.57
C ASN A 365 13.61 19.41 28.57
N PHE A 366 13.51 20.65 29.06
CA PHE A 366 13.65 21.88 28.23
C PHE A 366 15.03 22.46 28.46
N GLY A 367 15.86 22.52 27.43
CA GLY A 367 17.28 22.88 27.45
C GLY A 367 17.69 23.97 28.44
N GLN A 368 17.71 25.22 27.99
CA GLN A 368 18.03 26.38 28.81
C GLN A 368 16.77 27.15 29.30
N ASP A 369 15.59 26.73 28.89
CA ASP A 369 14.34 27.33 29.29
C ASP A 369 14.00 26.95 30.76
N PRO A 370 13.52 27.87 31.59
CA PRO A 370 13.18 27.58 32.97
C PRO A 370 11.91 26.75 33.15
N THR A 371 11.25 26.37 32.07
CA THR A 371 10.08 25.48 32.11
C THR A 371 10.44 24.17 32.83
N PRO A 372 9.68 23.79 33.87
CA PRO A 372 9.95 22.54 34.59
C PRO A 372 9.92 21.31 33.70
N ALA A 373 10.82 20.37 33.90
CA ALA A 373 10.77 19.07 33.27
C ALA A 373 9.41 18.41 33.50
N LYS A 374 8.97 17.65 32.52
CA LYS A 374 7.70 16.92 32.57
C LYS A 374 7.94 15.43 32.46
N THR A 375 7.59 14.70 33.52
CA THR A 375 7.62 13.25 33.54
C THR A 375 6.22 12.72 33.77
N ALA A 376 5.79 11.72 33.04
CA ALA A 376 4.50 11.07 33.27
C ALA A 376 4.54 9.57 32.98
N ASN A 377 3.76 8.84 33.74
CA ASN A 377 3.48 7.42 33.57
C ASN A 377 1.98 7.30 33.35
N ARG A 378 1.56 6.92 32.17
CA ARG A 378 0.17 6.97 31.72
C ARG A 378 -0.31 5.60 31.27
N TYR A 379 -1.50 5.24 31.72
CA TYR A 379 -2.20 4.06 31.25
C TYR A 379 -3.51 4.48 30.60
N PHE A 380 -3.64 4.17 29.32
CA PHE A 380 -4.87 4.37 28.56
C PHE A 380 -5.60 3.04 28.49
N LYS A 381 -6.77 3.00 29.10
CA LYS A 381 -7.71 1.90 29.01
C LYS A 381 -8.75 2.24 27.95
N ASN A 382 -8.51 1.76 26.75
CA ASN A 382 -9.45 1.94 25.64
C ASN A 382 -10.52 0.86 25.75
N TYR A 383 -11.75 1.27 26.04
CA TYR A 383 -12.88 0.36 26.03
C TYR A 383 -13.18 -0.09 24.60
N PRO A 384 -13.93 -1.21 24.44
CA PRO A 384 -14.18 -1.70 23.10
C PRO A 384 -14.77 -0.62 22.19
N ASP A 385 -13.99 -0.21 21.20
CA ASP A 385 -14.45 0.66 20.12
C ASP A 385 -15.44 -0.11 19.28
N PHE A 386 -16.62 0.41 19.21
CA PHE A 386 -17.71 -0.17 18.45
C PHE A 386 -17.89 0.60 17.15
N VAL A 387 -17.67 -0.06 16.03
CA VAL A 387 -17.96 0.50 14.71
C VAL A 387 -18.94 -0.40 13.98
N SER A 388 -20.08 0.12 13.59
CA SER A 388 -21.01 -0.57 12.71
C SER A 388 -21.26 0.23 11.45
N ASN A 389 -21.30 -0.48 10.32
CA ASN A 389 -21.71 0.06 9.04
C ASN A 389 -22.83 -0.82 8.50
N LEU A 390 -24.01 -0.26 8.34
CA LEU A 390 -25.18 -0.95 7.82
C LEU A 390 -25.71 -0.19 6.62
N GLY A 391 -26.12 -0.88 5.56
CA GLY A 391 -26.67 -0.19 4.43
C GLY A 391 -27.46 -1.05 3.46
N ALA A 392 -28.16 -0.35 2.60
CA ALA A 392 -28.96 -0.91 1.52
C ALA A 392 -28.76 -0.08 0.25
N GLU A 393 -28.68 -0.74 -0.88
CA GLU A 393 -28.65 -0.11 -2.19
C GLU A 393 -29.68 -0.79 -3.10
N ILE A 394 -30.45 0.01 -3.81
CA ILE A 394 -31.29 -0.44 -4.90
C ILE A 394 -30.81 0.25 -6.18
N SER A 395 -30.62 -0.50 -7.23
CA SER A 395 -30.23 0.04 -8.53
C SER A 395 -31.05 -0.60 -9.64
N TYR A 396 -31.49 0.23 -10.57
CA TYR A 396 -32.18 -0.17 -11.77
C TYR A 396 -31.36 0.24 -13.00
N SER A 397 -31.17 -0.69 -13.91
CA SER A 397 -30.46 -0.46 -15.19
C SER A 397 -31.35 -0.82 -16.35
N HIS A 398 -31.57 0.15 -17.25
CA HIS A 398 -32.37 0.02 -18.46
C HIS A 398 -31.47 0.03 -19.71
N VAL A 399 -31.63 -0.96 -20.57
CA VAL A 399 -30.92 -1.04 -21.84
C VAL A 399 -31.71 -0.28 -22.92
N LEU A 400 -31.31 0.98 -23.16
CA LEU A 400 -31.96 1.88 -24.11
C LEU A 400 -31.85 1.39 -25.56
N ALA A 401 -30.67 0.89 -25.93
CA ALA A 401 -30.37 0.34 -27.24
C ALA A 401 -29.14 -0.59 -27.12
N ARG A 402 -28.81 -1.28 -28.22
CA ARG A 402 -27.60 -2.12 -28.22
C ARG A 402 -26.34 -1.31 -27.86
N GLY A 403 -25.74 -1.66 -26.73
CA GLY A 403 -24.56 -0.98 -26.19
C GLY A 403 -24.86 0.33 -25.45
N MET A 404 -26.12 0.70 -25.23
CA MET A 404 -26.50 1.89 -24.47
C MET A 404 -27.31 1.49 -23.24
N THR A 405 -26.83 1.87 -22.06
CA THR A 405 -27.47 1.58 -20.78
C THR A 405 -27.60 2.83 -19.92
N LEU A 406 -28.77 3.02 -19.33
CA LEU A 406 -29.03 4.05 -18.33
C LEU A 406 -29.32 3.36 -16.99
N GLY A 407 -28.63 3.80 -15.95
CA GLY A 407 -28.79 3.26 -14.60
C GLY A 407 -29.13 4.36 -13.60
N VAL A 408 -30.01 4.06 -12.67
CA VAL A 408 -30.26 4.90 -11.49
C VAL A 408 -30.07 4.06 -10.24
N SER A 409 -29.47 4.63 -9.21
CA SER A 409 -29.33 3.94 -7.91
C SER A 409 -29.55 4.88 -6.75
N TYR A 410 -30.07 4.30 -5.69
CA TYR A 410 -30.15 4.91 -4.37
C TYR A 410 -29.50 3.99 -3.36
N ARG A 411 -28.56 4.53 -2.57
CA ARG A 411 -27.87 3.85 -1.48
C ARG A 411 -28.05 4.64 -0.21
N TYR A 412 -28.49 3.96 0.83
CA TYR A 412 -28.45 4.43 2.20
C TYR A 412 -27.37 3.70 2.98
N GLU A 413 -26.62 4.43 3.80
CA GLU A 413 -25.57 3.89 4.64
C GLU A 413 -25.58 4.59 6.00
N HIS A 414 -25.67 3.79 7.05
CA HIS A 414 -25.62 4.21 8.43
C HIS A 414 -24.28 3.75 9.03
N ASN A 415 -23.46 4.71 9.42
CA ASN A 415 -22.20 4.47 10.13
C ASN A 415 -22.37 4.93 11.57
N TYR A 416 -22.12 4.04 12.52
CA TYR A 416 -22.06 4.35 13.93
C TYR A 416 -20.70 4.00 14.48
N ARG A 417 -20.11 4.92 15.27
CA ARG A 417 -18.84 4.71 15.95
C ARG A 417 -18.94 5.21 17.39
N LYS A 418 -18.48 4.38 18.31
CA LYS A 418 -18.32 4.73 19.72
C LYS A 418 -16.89 4.44 20.13
N GLU A 419 -16.24 5.45 20.70
CA GLU A 419 -14.89 5.35 21.25
C GLU A 419 -14.92 5.86 22.68
N THR A 420 -14.27 5.15 23.59
CA THR A 420 -14.15 5.54 25.01
C THR A 420 -12.72 5.20 25.43
N SER A 421 -12.06 6.18 26.04
CA SER A 421 -10.71 6.01 26.57
C SER A 421 -10.64 6.68 27.95
N ASP A 422 -10.28 5.91 28.97
CA ASP A 422 -9.94 6.41 30.28
C ASP A 422 -8.41 6.52 30.39
N LEU A 423 -7.94 7.69 30.78
CA LEU A 423 -6.53 7.95 31.06
C LEU A 423 -6.29 7.95 32.54
N PHE A 424 -5.36 7.11 32.99
CA PHE A 424 -4.85 7.08 34.35
C PHE A 424 -3.41 7.60 34.32
N GLN A 425 -3.11 8.54 35.25
CA GLN A 425 -1.79 9.17 35.35
C GLN A 425 -1.20 8.89 36.73
N PHE A 426 -0.02 8.26 36.75
CA PHE A 426 0.69 7.89 37.97
C PHE A 426 1.88 8.81 38.18
N GLU A 427 2.06 9.31 39.41
CA GLU A 427 3.22 10.14 39.76
C GLU A 427 4.51 9.31 39.77
N SER A 428 4.49 8.12 40.38
CA SER A 428 5.64 7.21 40.40
C SER A 428 5.16 5.76 40.45
N PRO A 429 5.30 4.96 39.38
CA PRO A 429 5.09 3.54 39.51
C PRO A 429 6.19 2.91 40.35
N GLU A 430 5.88 1.84 41.10
CA GLU A 430 6.85 1.09 41.92
C GLU A 430 8.07 0.62 41.10
N SER A 431 7.83 0.28 39.85
CA SER A 431 8.84 -0.03 38.85
C SER A 431 8.37 0.43 37.47
N ILE A 432 9.15 1.28 36.81
CA ILE A 432 8.91 1.68 35.41
C ILE A 432 8.95 0.45 34.52
N GLU A 433 9.86 -0.48 34.79
CA GLU A 433 9.99 -1.70 33.99
C GLU A 433 8.74 -2.58 34.08
N ASP A 434 8.22 -2.83 35.31
CA ASP A 434 6.99 -3.59 35.49
C ASP A 434 5.78 -2.89 34.86
N PHE A 435 5.70 -1.57 35.02
CA PHE A 435 4.67 -0.75 34.38
C PHE A 435 4.72 -0.88 32.85
N MET A 436 5.90 -0.78 32.27
CA MET A 436 6.08 -0.95 30.82
C MET A 436 5.89 -2.40 30.35
N PHE A 437 5.94 -3.40 31.25
CA PHE A 437 5.46 -4.76 30.98
C PHE A 437 3.95 -4.93 31.08
N GLY A 438 3.23 -3.85 31.36
CA GLY A 438 1.76 -3.85 31.49
C GLY A 438 1.27 -4.41 32.82
N LYS A 439 2.09 -4.29 33.88
CA LYS A 439 1.73 -4.67 35.21
C LYS A 439 1.40 -3.41 36.00
N LEU A 440 0.17 -3.33 36.49
CA LEU A 440 -0.26 -2.35 37.47
C LEU A 440 -0.06 -2.97 38.86
N SER A 441 0.55 -2.24 39.79
CA SER A 441 0.65 -2.70 41.17
C SER A 441 -0.74 -2.93 41.78
N SER A 442 -0.96 -4.08 42.39
CA SER A 442 -2.23 -4.39 43.05
C SER A 442 -2.47 -3.55 44.33
N ALA A 443 -1.43 -2.83 44.79
CA ALA A 443 -1.49 -1.96 45.98
C ALA A 443 -1.99 -0.54 45.61
N ILE A 444 -2.07 -0.15 44.38
CA ILE A 444 -2.51 1.17 43.94
C ILE A 444 -4.00 1.13 43.61
N ASP A 445 -4.78 1.99 44.26
CA ASP A 445 -6.11 2.34 43.84
C ASP A 445 -5.98 3.21 42.54
N TYR A 446 -5.95 2.55 41.39
CA TYR A 446 -5.75 3.25 40.11
C TYR A 446 -6.98 4.10 39.72
N GLU A 447 -8.15 3.91 40.34
CA GLU A 447 -9.30 4.80 40.13
C GLU A 447 -8.99 6.22 40.60
N SER A 448 -8.19 6.37 41.65
CA SER A 448 -7.72 7.69 42.13
C SER A 448 -6.73 8.37 41.17
N ALA A 449 -6.10 7.63 40.26
CA ALA A 449 -5.19 8.13 39.22
C ALA A 449 -5.92 8.56 37.94
N LEU A 450 -7.25 8.45 37.89
CA LEU A 450 -8.03 8.83 36.70
C LEU A 450 -7.83 10.33 36.40
N ASP A 451 -7.44 10.63 35.17
CA ASP A 451 -7.41 12.00 34.61
C ASP A 451 -8.72 12.26 33.84
N PRO A 452 -9.73 12.87 34.46
CA PRO A 452 -11.00 13.12 33.79
C PRO A 452 -10.88 14.16 32.66
N ASN A 453 -9.86 15.03 32.70
CA ASN A 453 -9.65 16.04 31.66
C ASN A 453 -9.15 15.45 30.34
N ASN A 454 -8.46 14.32 30.42
CA ASN A 454 -7.89 13.63 29.27
C ASN A 454 -8.61 12.32 28.92
N SER A 455 -9.53 11.86 29.76
CA SER A 455 -10.46 10.78 29.45
C SER A 455 -11.58 11.27 28.53
N TYR A 456 -11.99 10.46 27.53
CA TYR A 456 -13.00 10.92 26.58
C TYR A 456 -13.98 9.84 26.16
N LEU A 457 -15.17 10.30 25.74
CA LEU A 457 -16.19 9.54 25.06
C LEU A 457 -16.52 10.27 23.74
N SER A 458 -16.45 9.56 22.65
CA SER A 458 -16.89 10.03 21.33
C SER A 458 -17.93 9.08 20.77
N ARG A 459 -19.10 9.61 20.37
CA ARG A 459 -20.15 8.86 19.67
C ARG A 459 -20.48 9.60 18.38
N SER A 460 -20.17 9.00 17.25
CA SER A 460 -20.50 9.59 15.95
C SER A 460 -21.48 8.72 15.17
N THR A 461 -22.34 9.39 14.43
CA THR A 461 -23.30 8.77 13.52
C THR A 461 -23.29 9.52 12.19
N ASP A 462 -23.05 8.82 11.10
CA ASP A 462 -23.12 9.37 9.76
C ASP A 462 -24.21 8.64 8.97
N ASN A 463 -25.23 9.38 8.52
CA ASN A 463 -26.27 8.88 7.62
C ASN A 463 -26.00 9.43 6.22
N ASN A 464 -25.62 8.54 5.30
CA ASN A 464 -25.28 8.88 3.93
C ASN A 464 -26.40 8.42 2.98
N HIS A 465 -26.96 9.37 2.23
CA HIS A 465 -27.91 9.11 1.15
C HIS A 465 -27.21 9.42 -0.16
N ARG A 466 -27.01 8.41 -1.01
CA ARG A 466 -26.35 8.56 -2.30
C ARG A 466 -27.33 8.24 -3.43
N PHE A 467 -27.59 9.22 -4.25
CA PHE A 467 -28.32 9.07 -5.50
C PHE A 467 -27.30 9.08 -6.65
N ALA A 468 -27.37 8.15 -7.57
CA ALA A 468 -26.45 8.17 -8.71
C ALA A 468 -27.18 7.91 -10.02
N LEU A 469 -26.79 8.69 -11.04
CA LEU A 469 -27.17 8.48 -12.43
C LEU A 469 -25.94 7.93 -13.16
N ARG A 470 -26.11 6.78 -13.82
CA ARG A 470 -25.06 6.13 -14.61
C ARG A 470 -25.52 6.02 -16.06
N TYR A 471 -24.63 6.36 -16.98
CA TYR A 471 -24.83 6.16 -18.41
C TYR A 471 -23.62 5.43 -18.97
N THR A 472 -23.87 4.38 -19.77
CA THR A 472 -22.83 3.67 -20.49
C THR A 472 -23.20 3.59 -21.97
N TYR A 473 -22.20 3.80 -22.84
CA TYR A 473 -22.32 3.58 -24.28
C TYR A 473 -21.10 2.83 -24.74
N SER A 474 -21.29 1.59 -25.15
CA SER A 474 -20.21 0.71 -25.58
C SER A 474 -20.47 0.17 -26.97
N THR A 475 -19.52 0.40 -27.86
CA THR A 475 -19.49 -0.09 -29.25
C THR A 475 -18.13 -0.71 -29.55
N LYS A 476 -17.96 -1.27 -30.74
CA LYS A 476 -16.67 -1.77 -31.22
C LYS A 476 -15.53 -0.74 -31.14
N HIS A 477 -15.85 0.56 -31.24
CA HIS A 477 -14.85 1.63 -31.35
C HIS A 477 -14.88 2.64 -30.22
N PHE A 478 -16.01 2.76 -29.52
CA PHE A 478 -16.21 3.75 -28.46
C PHE A 478 -16.73 3.07 -27.22
N ASP A 479 -16.20 3.49 -26.07
CA ASP A 479 -16.71 3.17 -24.76
C ASP A 479 -16.79 4.46 -23.96
N ILE A 480 -18.01 4.81 -23.53
CA ILE A 480 -18.30 6.00 -22.75
C ILE A 480 -18.98 5.55 -21.47
N GLN A 481 -18.43 5.94 -20.34
CA GLN A 481 -19.00 5.70 -19.03
C GLN A 481 -19.13 7.04 -18.31
N TYR A 482 -20.31 7.31 -17.80
CA TYR A 482 -20.60 8.50 -17.02
C TYR A 482 -21.31 8.12 -15.73
N ASN A 483 -20.85 8.65 -14.59
CA ASN A 483 -21.43 8.38 -13.30
C ASN A 483 -21.49 9.68 -12.49
N LEU A 484 -22.69 10.11 -12.13
CA LEU A 484 -22.98 11.35 -11.40
C LEU A 484 -23.65 11.01 -10.06
N PRO A 485 -22.88 10.88 -8.98
CA PRO A 485 -23.44 10.73 -7.64
C PRO A 485 -23.72 12.08 -6.99
N ILE A 486 -24.86 12.15 -6.30
CA ILE A 486 -25.22 13.21 -5.36
C ILE A 486 -25.27 12.56 -3.98
N ILE A 487 -24.50 13.09 -3.06
CA ILE A 487 -24.38 12.53 -1.72
C ILE A 487 -24.86 13.55 -0.71
N VAL A 488 -25.84 13.15 0.09
CA VAL A 488 -26.33 13.92 1.24
C VAL A 488 -25.86 13.19 2.49
N THR A 489 -25.00 13.82 3.26
CA THR A 489 -24.46 13.28 4.51
C THR A 489 -24.99 14.08 5.69
N ASN A 490 -25.64 13.40 6.63
CA ASN A 490 -26.03 13.95 7.91
C ASN A 490 -25.14 13.33 8.98
N GLN A 491 -24.28 14.15 9.59
CA GLN A 491 -23.33 13.75 10.62
C GLN A 491 -23.79 14.25 11.97
N HIS A 492 -23.63 13.42 12.99
CA HIS A 492 -23.92 13.76 14.38
C HIS A 492 -22.78 13.24 15.24
N LEU A 493 -22.22 14.11 16.08
CA LEU A 493 -21.17 13.79 17.04
C LEU A 493 -21.61 14.24 18.43
N HIS A 494 -21.55 13.33 19.41
CA HIS A 494 -21.55 13.66 20.83
C HIS A 494 -20.13 13.40 21.35
N TYR A 495 -19.50 14.44 21.90
CA TYR A 495 -18.13 14.40 22.39
C TYR A 495 -18.07 14.91 23.83
N LEU A 496 -17.55 14.07 24.72
CA LEU A 496 -17.35 14.36 26.12
C LEU A 496 -15.86 14.21 26.45
N ARG A 497 -15.25 15.27 27.02
CA ARG A 497 -13.87 15.22 27.53
C ARG A 497 -13.65 16.38 28.50
N GLY A 498 -13.26 16.06 29.71
CA GLY A 498 -13.12 17.06 30.80
C GLY A 498 -14.41 17.85 31.01
N SER A 499 -14.29 19.17 30.91
CA SER A 499 -15.45 20.10 31.02
C SER A 499 -16.22 20.27 29.70
N VAL A 500 -15.74 19.67 28.60
CA VAL A 500 -16.39 19.77 27.29
C VAL A 500 -17.41 18.64 27.17
N ASP A 501 -18.70 19.01 27.14
CA ASP A 501 -19.80 18.13 26.74
C ASP A 501 -20.52 18.83 25.57
N THR A 502 -20.29 18.33 24.36
CA THR A 502 -20.81 19.00 23.17
C THR A 502 -21.44 18.04 22.20
N THR A 503 -22.49 18.51 21.57
CA THR A 503 -23.13 17.82 20.47
C THR A 503 -23.02 18.69 19.22
N PHE A 504 -22.48 18.10 18.17
CA PHE A 504 -22.25 18.78 16.92
C PHE A 504 -22.95 18.05 15.77
N THR A 505 -23.73 18.79 14.98
CA THR A 505 -24.43 18.25 13.82
C THR A 505 -23.99 18.98 12.55
N ARG A 506 -23.81 18.24 11.48
CA ARG A 506 -23.42 18.77 10.19
C ARG A 506 -24.19 18.09 9.08
N ARG A 507 -24.72 18.88 8.18
CA ARG A 507 -25.31 18.41 6.92
C ARG A 507 -24.47 18.91 5.75
N SER A 508 -24.11 18.02 4.86
CA SER A 508 -23.43 18.37 3.62
C SER A 508 -24.12 17.75 2.42
N VAL A 509 -24.20 18.50 1.33
CA VAL A 509 -24.65 18.01 0.04
C VAL A 509 -23.48 18.15 -0.92
N VAL A 510 -23.09 17.05 -1.52
CA VAL A 510 -21.93 16.98 -2.38
C VAL A 510 -22.34 16.43 -3.74
N PHE A 511 -21.89 17.12 -4.79
CA PHE A 511 -21.97 16.66 -6.16
C PHE A 511 -20.60 16.12 -6.53
N ASP A 512 -20.48 14.80 -6.62
CA ASP A 512 -19.27 14.18 -7.11
C ASP A 512 -19.43 13.81 -8.59
N ILE A 513 -18.31 13.65 -9.28
CA ILE A 513 -18.23 13.00 -10.58
C ILE A 513 -17.48 11.72 -10.34
N GLY A 514 -18.18 10.60 -10.43
CA GLY A 514 -17.56 9.28 -10.34
C GLY A 514 -16.66 9.02 -11.55
N ASN A 515 -16.11 7.84 -11.63
CA ASN A 515 -15.24 7.45 -12.76
C ASN A 515 -15.96 7.66 -14.09
N THR A 516 -15.71 8.81 -14.72
CA THR A 516 -16.20 9.14 -16.04
C THR A 516 -15.09 8.89 -17.03
N MET A 517 -15.38 8.13 -18.07
CA MET A 517 -14.38 7.69 -19.02
C MET A 517 -14.94 7.78 -20.43
N PHE A 518 -14.13 8.31 -21.32
CA PHE A 518 -14.26 8.19 -22.77
C PHE A 518 -13.10 7.35 -23.30
N GLN A 519 -13.39 6.32 -24.10
CA GLN A 519 -12.38 5.51 -24.73
C GLN A 519 -12.72 5.31 -26.20
N TRP A 520 -11.69 5.43 -27.04
CA TRP A 520 -11.75 5.16 -28.46
C TRP A 520 -10.70 4.12 -28.86
N ASN A 521 -11.15 3.08 -29.55
CA ASN A 521 -10.32 1.99 -30.04
C ASN A 521 -10.49 1.86 -31.57
N LYS A 522 -9.40 1.94 -32.32
CA LYS A 522 -9.42 1.69 -33.77
C LYS A 522 -8.12 1.03 -34.22
N GLY A 523 -8.19 -0.22 -34.66
CA GLY A 523 -7.03 -0.99 -35.07
C GLY A 523 -6.02 -1.12 -33.92
N ASN A 524 -4.84 -0.56 -34.10
CA ASN A 524 -3.74 -0.60 -33.15
C ASN A 524 -3.70 0.61 -32.19
N HIS A 525 -4.68 1.50 -32.30
CA HIS A 525 -4.72 2.76 -31.55
C HIS A 525 -5.80 2.72 -30.47
N ARG A 526 -5.46 3.26 -29.30
CA ARG A 526 -6.37 3.47 -28.18
C ARG A 526 -6.15 4.87 -27.62
N ILE A 527 -7.23 5.63 -27.48
CA ILE A 527 -7.27 6.87 -26.70
C ILE A 527 -8.22 6.64 -25.53
N SER A 528 -7.83 7.04 -24.35
CA SER A 528 -8.69 7.02 -23.18
C SER A 528 -8.54 8.34 -22.43
N TRP A 529 -9.64 8.96 -22.10
CA TRP A 529 -9.71 10.14 -21.26
C TRP A 529 -10.65 9.85 -20.11
N SER A 530 -10.14 9.98 -18.89
CA SER A 530 -10.92 9.79 -17.65
C SER A 530 -10.77 10.99 -16.76
N TRP A 531 -11.85 11.30 -16.03
CA TRP A 531 -11.84 12.35 -15.02
C TRP A 531 -12.82 12.04 -13.90
N GLY A 532 -12.56 12.63 -12.75
CA GLY A 532 -13.40 12.47 -11.57
C GLY A 532 -13.28 13.65 -10.62
N LEU A 533 -14.33 13.91 -9.86
CA LEU A 533 -14.37 14.84 -8.76
C LEU A 533 -14.80 14.07 -7.51
N LYS A 534 -14.01 14.15 -6.45
CA LYS A 534 -14.27 13.49 -5.16
C LYS A 534 -14.23 14.51 -4.05
N SER A 535 -15.23 14.47 -3.18
CA SER A 535 -15.26 15.27 -1.97
C SER A 535 -14.95 14.43 -0.75
N ARG A 536 -14.26 15.03 0.22
CA ARG A 536 -13.95 14.43 1.52
C ARG A 536 -14.43 15.36 2.61
N THR A 537 -15.23 14.85 3.52
CA THR A 537 -15.63 15.56 4.74
C THR A 537 -14.50 15.51 5.77
N PRO A 538 -14.25 16.59 6.54
CA PRO A 538 -13.36 16.54 7.68
C PRO A 538 -13.92 15.62 8.76
N ASP A 539 -13.02 15.03 9.55
CA ASP A 539 -13.41 14.30 10.75
C ASP A 539 -14.04 15.28 11.76
N MET A 540 -15.22 14.95 12.27
CA MET A 540 -15.97 15.82 13.17
C MET A 540 -15.23 16.10 14.48
N VAL A 541 -14.42 15.16 14.99
CA VAL A 541 -13.60 15.37 16.20
C VAL A 541 -12.60 16.51 15.99
N THR A 542 -12.05 16.67 14.79
CA THR A 542 -11.15 17.79 14.45
C THR A 542 -11.86 19.15 14.39
N MET A 543 -13.19 19.15 14.41
CA MET A 543 -14.01 20.35 14.38
C MET A 543 -14.48 20.79 15.80
N VAL A 544 -14.33 19.94 16.80
CA VAL A 544 -14.69 20.29 18.19
C VAL A 544 -13.76 21.37 18.70
N ASP A 545 -14.30 22.44 19.27
CA ASP A 545 -13.52 23.50 19.91
C ASP A 545 -13.00 23.03 21.28
N PHE A 546 -11.99 22.20 21.21
CA PHE A 546 -11.31 21.59 22.33
C PHE A 546 -9.80 21.65 22.13
N THR A 547 -9.05 21.89 23.20
CA THR A 547 -7.59 21.86 23.19
C THR A 547 -7.11 20.52 23.73
N ASP A 548 -6.47 19.73 22.87
CA ASP A 548 -5.86 18.48 23.23
C ASP A 548 -4.37 18.70 23.54
N ASP A 549 -4.01 18.61 24.81
CA ASP A 549 -2.68 18.76 25.37
C ASP A 549 -2.09 17.43 25.92
N THR A 550 -2.70 16.30 25.57
CA THR A 550 -2.23 14.97 25.94
C THR A 550 -0.76 14.76 25.57
N ASN A 551 -0.32 15.33 24.44
CA ASN A 551 1.09 15.42 24.13
C ASN A 551 1.62 16.81 24.50
N PRO A 552 2.47 16.94 25.55
CA PRO A 552 2.93 18.24 26.02
C PRO A 552 3.75 19.05 25.03
N LEU A 553 4.38 18.39 24.03
CA LEU A 553 5.16 19.06 22.97
C LEU A 553 4.31 19.37 21.73
N TYR A 554 3.09 18.83 21.64
CA TYR A 554 2.23 18.98 20.47
C TYR A 554 0.76 19.14 20.87
N ILE A 555 0.38 20.38 21.13
CA ILE A 555 -0.96 20.79 21.56
C ILE A 555 -1.83 21.04 20.35
N ARG A 556 -3.02 20.46 20.27
CA ARG A 556 -3.93 20.59 19.13
C ARG A 556 -5.23 21.26 19.54
N LYS A 557 -5.73 22.14 18.68
CA LYS A 557 -7.05 22.76 18.81
C LYS A 557 -7.91 22.46 17.58
N GLY A 558 -9.16 22.09 17.78
CA GLY A 558 -10.11 21.86 16.71
C GLY A 558 -10.57 23.17 16.04
N ASN A 559 -11.16 23.05 14.83
CA ASN A 559 -11.72 24.18 14.08
C ASN A 559 -13.06 23.82 13.47
N LYS A 560 -14.14 24.46 13.98
CA LYS A 560 -15.53 24.25 13.54
C LYS A 560 -15.81 24.68 12.10
N ASP A 561 -14.97 25.56 11.53
CA ASP A 561 -15.19 26.18 10.22
C ASP A 561 -14.58 25.39 9.05
N LEU A 562 -14.15 24.15 9.30
CA LEU A 562 -13.58 23.31 8.27
C LEU A 562 -14.58 22.96 7.17
N LYS A 563 -14.14 23.12 5.93
CA LYS A 563 -14.90 22.82 4.71
C LYS A 563 -14.52 21.45 4.15
N ASN A 564 -15.40 20.88 3.34
CA ASN A 564 -15.08 19.67 2.57
C ASN A 564 -13.91 19.96 1.61
N ALA A 565 -12.97 19.05 1.59
CA ALA A 565 -11.93 19.04 0.56
C ALA A 565 -12.48 18.44 -0.73
N GLN A 566 -12.08 18.97 -1.88
CA GLN A 566 -12.49 18.47 -3.19
C GLN A 566 -11.25 18.21 -4.04
N GLN A 567 -11.17 17.00 -4.57
CA GLN A 567 -10.10 16.57 -5.45
C GLN A 567 -10.65 16.30 -6.84
N PHE A 568 -10.14 17.02 -7.83
CA PHE A 568 -10.38 16.76 -9.23
C PHE A 568 -9.16 16.09 -9.84
N ASP A 569 -9.36 14.95 -10.49
CA ASP A 569 -8.32 14.19 -11.18
C ASP A 569 -8.73 14.00 -12.64
N THR A 570 -7.79 14.16 -13.57
CA THR A 570 -7.98 13.82 -14.97
C THR A 570 -6.75 13.12 -15.55
N ARG A 571 -6.99 12.18 -16.44
CA ARG A 571 -5.95 11.39 -17.10
C ARG A 571 -6.27 11.26 -18.58
N LEU A 572 -5.35 11.67 -19.43
CA LEU A 572 -5.38 11.45 -20.86
C LEU A 572 -4.32 10.41 -21.22
N TYR A 573 -4.71 9.42 -22.00
CA TYR A 573 -3.87 8.30 -22.35
C TYR A 573 -4.02 7.97 -23.83
N TYR A 574 -2.89 7.88 -24.53
CA TYR A 574 -2.81 7.38 -25.90
C TYR A 574 -1.86 6.19 -25.98
N ARG A 575 -2.27 5.14 -26.69
CA ARG A 575 -1.44 3.97 -26.94
C ARG A 575 -1.57 3.51 -28.38
N GLN A 576 -0.43 3.20 -29.00
CA GLN A 576 -0.31 2.49 -30.26
C GLN A 576 0.47 1.18 -30.05
N THR A 577 -0.09 0.04 -30.43
CA THR A 577 0.57 -1.27 -30.32
C THR A 577 0.60 -1.93 -31.70
N SER A 578 1.78 -2.28 -32.20
CA SER A 578 1.94 -3.02 -33.46
C SER A 578 2.45 -4.42 -33.20
N ARG A 579 1.59 -5.42 -33.43
CA ARG A 579 1.95 -6.84 -33.29
C ARG A 579 3.02 -7.26 -34.30
N GLU A 580 2.88 -6.82 -35.55
CA GLU A 580 3.80 -7.16 -36.65
C GLU A 580 5.20 -6.60 -36.42
N LYS A 581 5.27 -5.37 -35.90
CA LYS A 581 6.53 -4.67 -35.60
C LYS A 581 7.08 -4.97 -34.21
N GLY A 582 6.30 -5.68 -33.34
CA GLY A 582 6.66 -5.93 -31.96
C GLY A 582 6.92 -4.64 -31.18
N SER A 583 6.17 -3.56 -31.48
CA SER A 583 6.42 -2.25 -30.90
C SER A 583 5.18 -1.67 -30.22
N ARG A 584 5.43 -0.86 -29.22
CA ARG A 584 4.43 -0.14 -28.45
C ARG A 584 4.91 1.28 -28.18
N PHE A 585 4.06 2.24 -28.44
CA PHE A 585 4.23 3.65 -28.11
C PHE A 585 3.06 4.11 -27.23
N GLN A 586 3.36 4.90 -26.22
CA GLN A 586 2.38 5.38 -25.25
C GLN A 586 2.72 6.82 -24.85
N VAL A 587 1.67 7.64 -24.71
CA VAL A 587 1.73 8.97 -24.11
C VAL A 587 0.65 9.08 -23.04
N GLU A 588 1.00 9.63 -21.92
CA GLU A 588 0.08 9.81 -20.80
C GLU A 588 0.25 11.20 -20.19
N GLY A 589 -0.87 11.83 -19.89
CA GLY A 589 -0.95 13.09 -19.15
C GLY A 589 -1.85 12.92 -17.93
N LEU A 590 -1.40 13.35 -16.77
CA LEU A 590 -2.11 13.34 -15.50
C LEU A 590 -2.19 14.76 -14.96
N TYR A 591 -3.35 15.16 -14.46
CA TYR A 591 -3.52 16.40 -13.73
C TYR A 591 -4.43 16.19 -12.53
N SER A 592 -4.00 16.68 -11.37
CA SER A 592 -4.77 16.63 -10.12
C SER A 592 -4.71 17.97 -9.42
N ILE A 593 -5.86 18.42 -8.92
CA ILE A 593 -5.98 19.63 -8.07
C ILE A 593 -6.79 19.31 -6.83
N LEU A 594 -6.30 19.75 -5.67
CA LEU A 594 -6.96 19.58 -4.39
C LEU A 594 -7.37 20.97 -3.85
N SER A 595 -8.67 21.21 -3.82
CA SER A 595 -9.26 22.42 -3.25
C SER A 595 -9.67 22.18 -1.80
N ASN A 596 -9.56 23.23 -0.95
CA ASN A 596 -9.82 23.12 0.48
C ASN A 596 -9.09 21.97 1.17
N ALA A 597 -7.83 21.70 0.78
CA ALA A 597 -7.01 20.68 1.43
C ALA A 597 -6.95 20.96 2.93
N LEU A 598 -7.09 19.90 3.74
CA LEU A 598 -6.91 20.01 5.18
C LEU A 598 -5.41 20.15 5.47
N SER A 599 -5.04 21.22 6.18
CA SER A 599 -3.68 21.54 6.61
C SER A 599 -3.68 21.86 8.09
N GLN A 600 -2.54 21.67 8.73
CA GLN A 600 -2.30 22.13 10.09
C GLN A 600 -1.41 23.37 10.07
N GLY A 601 -1.94 24.51 10.56
CA GLY A 601 -1.12 25.65 10.91
C GLY A 601 -0.69 25.53 12.37
N TYR A 602 0.55 25.90 12.69
CA TYR A 602 1.04 25.84 14.06
C TYR A 602 1.88 27.04 14.42
N THR A 603 1.84 27.40 15.70
CA THR A 603 2.87 28.23 16.33
C THR A 603 3.92 27.30 16.92
N TYR A 604 5.15 27.77 16.89
CA TYR A 604 6.28 27.07 17.47
C TYR A 604 6.97 27.96 18.48
N ASP A 605 7.05 27.49 19.72
CA ASP A 605 7.82 28.14 20.76
C ASP A 605 9.28 27.72 20.62
N THR A 606 10.14 28.68 20.24
CA THR A 606 11.56 28.42 19.98
C THR A 606 12.38 28.10 21.22
N SER A 607 11.87 28.42 22.43
CA SER A 607 12.55 28.12 23.70
C SER A 607 12.26 26.70 24.21
N THR A 608 11.03 26.23 24.03
CA THR A 608 10.58 24.93 24.55
C THR A 608 10.39 23.89 23.47
N GLY A 609 10.27 24.30 22.21
CA GLY A 609 9.92 23.42 21.08
C GLY A 609 8.45 22.99 21.06
N ILE A 610 7.60 23.58 21.91
CA ILE A 610 6.16 23.25 21.96
C ILE A 610 5.48 23.78 20.70
N ARG A 611 4.73 22.90 20.03
CA ARG A 611 3.89 23.24 18.88
C ARG A 611 2.43 23.33 19.30
N LYS A 612 1.80 24.46 18.99
CA LYS A 612 0.35 24.62 19.13
C LYS A 612 -0.27 24.65 17.75
N ALA A 613 -0.97 23.59 17.39
CA ALA A 613 -1.51 23.38 16.05
C ALA A 613 -3.03 23.54 16.01
N SER A 614 -3.55 24.00 14.88
CA SER A 614 -4.97 23.94 14.55
C SER A 614 -5.18 23.58 13.08
N TYR A 615 -6.37 23.13 12.77
CA TYR A 615 -6.73 22.69 11.42
C TYR A 615 -7.30 23.82 10.57
N TYR A 616 -6.92 23.88 9.29
CA TYR A 616 -7.37 24.88 8.33
C TYR A 616 -7.57 24.25 6.95
N ASN A 617 -8.31 24.94 6.08
CA ASN A 617 -8.38 24.58 4.67
C ASN A 617 -7.44 25.48 3.86
N VAL A 618 -6.64 24.87 3.00
CA VAL A 618 -5.73 25.58 2.09
C VAL A 618 -6.02 25.23 0.64
N ASN A 619 -5.74 26.18 -0.26
CA ASN A 619 -5.86 26.00 -1.70
C ASN A 619 -4.52 26.24 -2.38
N GLY A 620 -4.33 25.62 -3.55
CA GLY A 620 -3.14 25.75 -4.35
C GLY A 620 -2.33 24.47 -4.51
N ASN A 621 -2.78 23.36 -3.91
CA ASN A 621 -2.19 22.04 -4.10
C ASN A 621 -2.62 21.48 -5.45
N TRP A 622 -1.67 21.26 -6.35
CA TRP A 622 -1.91 20.63 -7.65
C TRP A 622 -0.66 19.96 -8.19
N ASN A 623 -0.86 18.98 -9.07
CA ASN A 623 0.23 18.37 -9.81
C ASN A 623 -0.17 18.12 -11.27
N ALA A 624 0.83 18.17 -12.14
CA ALA A 624 0.72 17.80 -13.54
C ALA A 624 1.90 16.90 -13.92
N GLN A 625 1.62 15.80 -14.61
CA GLN A 625 2.63 14.83 -15.01
C GLN A 625 2.41 14.43 -16.46
N GLY A 626 3.50 14.30 -17.21
CA GLY A 626 3.54 13.77 -18.55
C GLY A 626 4.49 12.60 -18.64
N LEU A 627 4.09 11.55 -19.36
CA LEU A 627 4.86 10.34 -19.53
C LEU A 627 4.84 9.94 -21.02
N ILE A 628 6.01 9.62 -21.57
CA ILE A 628 6.16 9.05 -22.90
C ILE A 628 6.93 7.75 -22.76
N SER A 629 6.40 6.67 -23.28
CA SER A 629 7.09 5.38 -23.30
C SER A 629 7.10 4.74 -24.67
N TYR A 630 8.20 4.08 -24.98
CA TYR A 630 8.37 3.31 -26.20
C TYR A 630 9.08 1.99 -25.88
N ALA A 631 8.50 0.89 -26.33
CA ALA A 631 9.12 -0.43 -26.25
C ALA A 631 9.09 -1.11 -27.62
N LYS A 632 10.17 -1.79 -27.97
CA LYS A 632 10.31 -2.50 -29.26
C LYS A 632 11.07 -3.80 -29.09
N GLN A 633 10.51 -4.87 -29.61
CA GLN A 633 11.19 -6.12 -29.80
C GLN A 633 11.91 -6.08 -31.15
N VAL A 634 13.24 -6.14 -31.18
CA VAL A 634 14.07 -6.16 -32.36
C VAL A 634 14.49 -7.61 -32.63
N GLY A 635 14.00 -8.14 -33.73
CA GLY A 635 14.15 -9.57 -34.04
C GLY A 635 13.50 -10.44 -32.96
N ARG A 636 14.15 -11.57 -32.63
CA ARG A 636 13.63 -12.56 -31.67
C ARG A 636 14.26 -12.42 -30.27
N ASN A 637 15.36 -11.73 -30.18
CA ASN A 637 16.30 -11.84 -29.09
C ASN A 637 16.41 -10.55 -28.26
N LEU A 638 16.10 -9.40 -28.82
CA LEU A 638 16.35 -8.10 -28.22
C LEU A 638 15.05 -7.38 -27.90
N LEU A 639 14.88 -6.92 -26.65
CA LEU A 639 13.85 -5.98 -26.23
C LEU A 639 14.55 -4.69 -25.78
N ILE A 640 14.10 -3.57 -26.33
CA ILE A 640 14.54 -2.23 -25.91
C ILE A 640 13.29 -1.46 -25.47
N GLY A 641 13.38 -0.78 -24.37
CA GLY A 641 12.34 0.09 -23.84
C GLY A 641 12.93 1.38 -23.30
N ASN A 642 12.20 2.47 -23.45
CA ASN A 642 12.52 3.74 -22.79
C ASN A 642 11.22 4.39 -22.32
N GLN A 643 11.28 5.02 -21.16
CA GLN A 643 10.19 5.77 -20.56
C GLN A 643 10.74 7.08 -20.02
N PHE A 644 10.26 8.19 -20.58
CA PHE A 644 10.60 9.54 -20.13
C PHE A 644 9.40 10.17 -19.45
N GLY A 645 9.63 10.83 -18.33
CA GLY A 645 8.61 11.49 -17.53
C GLY A 645 9.01 12.91 -17.15
N VAL A 646 8.02 13.81 -17.12
CA VAL A 646 8.14 15.14 -16.53
C VAL A 646 6.98 15.35 -15.56
N GLY A 647 7.24 15.89 -14.39
CA GLY A 647 6.24 16.18 -13.35
C GLY A 647 6.45 17.54 -12.73
N HIS A 648 5.37 18.24 -12.46
CA HIS A 648 5.36 19.44 -11.64
C HIS A 648 4.38 19.26 -10.49
N PHE A 649 4.88 19.49 -9.27
CA PHE A 649 4.12 19.29 -8.03
C PHE A 649 4.16 20.59 -7.22
N THR A 650 3.00 21.05 -6.79
CA THR A 650 2.88 22.20 -5.90
C THR A 650 2.27 21.74 -4.58
N ASN A 651 3.02 21.89 -3.50
CA ASN A 651 2.55 21.66 -2.14
C ASN A 651 2.39 22.99 -1.43
N VAL A 652 1.22 23.23 -0.87
CA VAL A 652 0.89 24.45 -0.11
C VAL A 652 0.52 24.03 1.30
N ASP A 653 1.17 24.65 2.27
CA ASP A 653 0.88 24.44 3.68
C ASP A 653 0.94 25.76 4.45
N LEU A 654 0.58 25.75 5.73
CA LEU A 654 0.60 26.91 6.60
C LEU A 654 1.81 26.84 7.52
N VAL A 655 2.58 27.90 7.57
CA VAL A 655 3.75 28.03 8.43
C VAL A 655 3.69 29.40 9.11
N GLY A 656 3.87 29.42 10.42
CA GLY A 656 3.99 30.66 11.15
C GLY A 656 3.18 30.73 12.43
N GLU A 657 3.34 31.83 13.12
CA GLU A 657 2.70 32.08 14.38
C GLU A 657 1.17 32.06 14.28
N TYR A 658 0.53 31.61 15.34
CA TYR A 658 -0.90 31.54 15.51
C TYR A 658 -1.55 32.92 15.36
N SER A 659 -1.80 33.31 14.15
CA SER A 659 -2.40 34.58 13.76
C SER A 659 -3.45 34.28 12.68
N PRO A 660 -4.51 35.10 12.55
CA PRO A 660 -5.44 35.00 11.42
C PRO A 660 -4.76 35.14 10.06
N GLN A 661 -3.50 35.55 10.04
CA GLN A 661 -2.67 35.80 8.85
C GLN A 661 -1.51 34.79 8.74
N LEU A 662 -1.77 33.49 9.01
CA LEU A 662 -0.80 32.44 8.76
C LEU A 662 -0.22 32.55 7.34
N SER A 663 1.11 32.59 7.25
CA SER A 663 1.77 32.69 5.95
C SER A 663 1.66 31.36 5.20
N ARG A 664 1.29 31.42 3.93
CA ARG A 664 1.27 30.25 3.06
C ARG A 664 2.68 29.95 2.57
N SER A 665 3.20 28.81 2.95
CA SER A 665 4.41 28.25 2.36
C SER A 665 4.04 27.42 1.13
N LYS A 666 4.77 27.65 0.03
CA LYS A 666 4.61 26.88 -1.21
C LYS A 666 5.95 26.27 -1.58
N ILE A 667 5.95 24.98 -1.79
CA ILE A 667 7.09 24.29 -2.41
C ILE A 667 6.66 23.77 -3.78
N TYR A 668 7.52 24.03 -4.74
CA TYR A 668 7.41 23.55 -6.11
C TYR A 668 8.47 22.48 -6.33
N ASN A 669 8.08 21.34 -6.85
CA ASN A 669 9.02 20.33 -7.32
C ASN A 669 8.83 20.13 -8.83
N LEU A 670 9.89 20.44 -9.59
CA LEU A 670 9.98 20.08 -11.00
C LEU A 670 10.83 18.80 -11.09
N GLN A 671 10.21 17.74 -11.60
CA GLN A 671 10.81 16.41 -11.67
C GLN A 671 10.98 15.97 -13.12
N PHE A 672 12.16 15.45 -13.45
CA PHE A 672 12.42 14.72 -14.69
C PHE A 672 12.82 13.29 -14.34
N SER A 673 12.34 12.32 -15.09
CA SER A 673 12.71 10.91 -14.96
C SER A 673 12.92 10.29 -16.33
N ASP A 674 13.92 9.44 -16.45
CA ASP A 674 14.15 8.63 -17.63
C ASP A 674 14.50 7.21 -17.21
N GLN A 675 13.86 6.22 -17.81
CA GLN A 675 14.12 4.82 -17.58
C GLN A 675 14.39 4.12 -18.91
N PHE A 676 15.59 3.62 -19.04
CA PHE A 676 16.01 2.82 -20.17
C PHE A 676 16.13 1.34 -19.78
N ARG A 677 15.57 0.46 -20.59
CA ARG A 677 15.61 -0.99 -20.42
C ARG A 677 16.12 -1.65 -21.69
N PHE A 678 17.07 -2.55 -21.52
CA PHE A 678 17.63 -3.40 -22.56
C PHE A 678 17.62 -4.84 -22.06
N GLU A 679 17.15 -5.78 -22.89
CA GLU A 679 17.15 -7.20 -22.58
C GLU A 679 17.51 -7.99 -23.81
N TYR A 680 18.58 -8.78 -23.72
CA TYR A 680 19.08 -9.60 -24.81
C TYR A 680 19.11 -11.09 -24.44
N ARG A 681 18.55 -11.92 -25.30
CA ARG A 681 18.47 -13.38 -25.13
C ARG A 681 19.30 -14.07 -26.21
N PHE A 682 20.13 -15.00 -25.79
CA PHE A 682 20.91 -15.86 -26.71
C PHE A 682 20.85 -17.31 -26.24
N GLY A 683 20.12 -18.13 -26.98
CA GLY A 683 19.83 -19.49 -26.57
C GLY A 683 18.99 -19.56 -25.28
N LYS A 684 19.60 -20.09 -24.22
CA LYS A 684 18.98 -20.18 -22.89
C LYS A 684 19.47 -19.07 -21.93
N HIS A 685 20.39 -18.23 -22.39
CA HIS A 685 20.97 -17.16 -21.58
C HIS A 685 20.19 -15.86 -21.79
N GLN A 686 20.23 -15.00 -20.78
CA GLN A 686 19.64 -13.67 -20.80
C GLN A 686 20.60 -12.68 -20.15
N LEU A 687 20.71 -11.51 -20.75
CA LEU A 687 21.38 -10.35 -20.18
C LEU A 687 20.39 -9.19 -20.18
N GLY A 688 20.35 -8.42 -19.11
CA GLY A 688 19.51 -7.24 -18.97
C GLY A 688 20.31 -6.05 -18.43
N LEU A 689 19.98 -4.87 -18.93
CA LEU A 689 20.44 -3.59 -18.42
C LEU A 689 19.22 -2.72 -18.15
N ASN A 690 19.16 -2.14 -16.97
CA ASN A 690 18.15 -1.15 -16.61
C ASN A 690 18.87 0.09 -16.08
N VAL A 691 18.61 1.25 -16.66
CA VAL A 691 19.15 2.53 -16.18
C VAL A 691 17.97 3.46 -15.92
N GLU A 692 17.89 3.96 -14.70
CA GLU A 692 16.85 4.90 -14.26
C GLU A 692 17.56 6.15 -13.73
N GLY A 693 17.22 7.30 -14.30
CA GLY A 693 17.67 8.62 -13.85
C GLY A 693 16.50 9.43 -13.36
N LYS A 694 16.64 10.12 -12.24
CA LYS A 694 15.65 11.04 -11.68
C LYS A 694 16.34 12.32 -11.26
N HIS A 695 15.78 13.45 -11.64
CA HIS A 695 16.18 14.78 -11.20
C HIS A 695 14.98 15.46 -10.56
N ASP A 696 15.16 15.96 -9.35
CA ASP A 696 14.18 16.75 -8.61
C ASP A 696 14.77 18.15 -8.34
N ARG A 697 14.03 19.19 -8.73
CA ARG A 697 14.33 20.58 -8.42
C ARG A 697 13.25 21.14 -7.50
N PHE A 698 13.62 21.40 -6.25
CA PHE A 698 12.74 22.00 -5.25
C PHE A 698 13.03 23.50 -5.13
N THR A 699 11.97 24.31 -5.26
CA THR A 699 11.99 25.75 -5.05
C THR A 699 10.84 26.15 -4.13
N SER A 700 10.91 27.33 -3.50
CA SER A 700 9.89 27.83 -2.60
C SER A 700 9.64 29.30 -2.79
N ASN A 701 8.47 29.80 -2.36
CA ASN A 701 8.18 31.23 -2.23
C ASN A 701 8.78 31.83 -0.94
N ARG A 702 9.45 31.03 -0.10
CA ARG A 702 10.08 31.47 1.15
C ARG A 702 11.51 31.93 0.89
N SER A 703 11.92 33.06 1.53
CA SER A 703 13.27 33.60 1.44
C SER A 703 14.32 32.78 2.21
N ASP A 704 13.89 32.00 3.20
CA ASP A 704 14.73 31.12 4.03
C ASP A 704 14.89 29.72 3.46
N PHE A 705 14.25 29.42 2.32
CA PHE A 705 14.35 28.12 1.66
C PHE A 705 15.54 28.10 0.70
N THR A 706 16.43 27.16 0.91
CA THR A 706 17.54 26.89 -0.02
C THR A 706 17.06 25.98 -1.15
N GLU A 707 17.18 26.45 -2.40
CA GLU A 707 16.88 25.63 -3.58
C GLU A 707 17.69 24.33 -3.54
N GLN A 708 17.03 23.22 -3.84
CA GLN A 708 17.66 21.91 -3.90
C GLN A 708 17.52 21.30 -5.28
N ASN A 709 18.63 20.79 -5.80
CA ASN A 709 18.72 20.09 -7.07
C ASN A 709 19.31 18.70 -6.82
N THR A 710 18.46 17.69 -6.74
CA THR A 710 18.90 16.33 -6.43
C THR A 710 18.87 15.44 -7.65
N TRP A 711 19.85 14.58 -7.76
CA TRP A 711 19.95 13.54 -8.78
C TRP A 711 20.02 12.17 -8.17
N THR A 712 19.25 11.27 -8.71
CA THR A 712 19.31 9.84 -8.38
C THR A 712 19.48 9.07 -9.67
N VAL A 713 20.54 8.28 -9.75
CA VAL A 713 20.80 7.39 -10.90
C VAL A 713 20.94 5.97 -10.40
N LYS A 714 20.13 5.08 -10.95
CA LYS A 714 20.19 3.66 -10.69
C LYS A 714 20.55 2.92 -11.97
N SER A 715 21.66 2.17 -11.94
CA SER A 715 22.11 1.34 -13.06
C SER A 715 22.14 -0.11 -12.62
N GLY A 716 21.33 -0.96 -13.22
CA GLY A 716 21.22 -2.38 -12.90
C GLY A 716 21.60 -3.28 -14.07
N LEU A 717 22.51 -4.22 -13.82
CA LEU A 717 22.83 -5.34 -14.71
C LEU A 717 22.24 -6.61 -14.14
N ASN A 718 21.59 -7.43 -14.96
CA ASN A 718 21.13 -8.75 -14.57
C ASN A 718 21.52 -9.79 -15.60
N ALA A 719 21.79 -11.01 -15.17
CA ALA A 719 22.13 -12.12 -16.05
C ALA A 719 21.53 -13.42 -15.54
N ILE A 720 21.08 -14.24 -16.48
CA ILE A 720 20.73 -15.65 -16.28
C ILE A 720 21.55 -16.46 -17.25
N ILE A 721 22.41 -17.32 -16.74
CA ILE A 721 23.38 -18.09 -17.52
C ILE A 721 23.17 -19.57 -17.21
N GLU A 722 22.85 -20.36 -18.24
CA GLU A 722 22.85 -21.83 -18.15
C GLU A 722 24.27 -22.35 -18.36
N LEU A 723 24.78 -23.00 -17.35
CA LEU A 723 26.09 -23.62 -17.33
C LEU A 723 25.98 -25.13 -17.65
N PRO A 724 27.08 -25.83 -18.01
CA PRO A 724 27.12 -27.27 -18.10
C PRO A 724 26.62 -27.98 -16.83
N ALA A 725 26.34 -29.27 -16.90
CA ALA A 725 25.91 -30.10 -15.76
C ALA A 725 24.59 -29.68 -15.10
N ASN A 726 23.64 -29.07 -15.83
CA ASN A 726 22.35 -28.59 -15.31
C ASN A 726 22.44 -27.52 -14.23
N ILE A 727 23.50 -26.72 -14.27
CA ILE A 727 23.68 -25.59 -13.36
C ILE A 727 23.15 -24.33 -14.02
N GLN A 728 22.46 -23.48 -13.26
CA GLN A 728 22.08 -22.14 -13.67
C GLN A 728 22.69 -21.13 -12.70
N PHE A 729 23.32 -20.09 -13.23
CA PHE A 729 23.77 -18.92 -12.50
C PHE A 729 22.83 -17.75 -12.81
N ALA A 730 22.24 -17.15 -11.80
CA ALA A 730 21.41 -15.95 -11.92
C ALA A 730 22.01 -14.87 -11.00
N THR A 731 22.15 -13.66 -11.53
CA THR A 731 22.75 -12.57 -10.78
C THR A 731 22.13 -11.23 -11.16
N ASP A 732 22.16 -10.31 -10.23
CA ASP A 732 21.86 -8.90 -10.42
C ASP A 732 22.89 -8.04 -9.68
N PHE A 733 23.29 -6.96 -10.31
CA PHE A 733 24.22 -5.98 -9.78
C PHE A 733 23.63 -4.59 -10.01
N THR A 734 23.42 -3.84 -8.96
CA THR A 734 22.82 -2.50 -9.01
C THR A 734 23.77 -1.48 -8.42
N VAL A 735 24.05 -0.43 -9.17
CA VAL A 735 24.73 0.78 -8.71
C VAL A 735 23.68 1.85 -8.49
N TYR A 736 23.64 2.42 -7.32
CA TYR A 736 22.71 3.46 -6.92
C TYR A 736 23.46 4.70 -6.47
N ASN A 737 23.34 5.78 -7.22
CA ASN A 737 24.06 7.03 -6.98
C ASN A 737 23.07 8.13 -6.58
N ARG A 738 23.38 8.87 -5.54
CA ARG A 738 22.68 10.09 -5.13
C ARG A 738 23.63 11.28 -5.11
N ARG A 739 23.15 12.41 -5.57
CA ARG A 739 23.91 13.69 -5.60
C ARG A 739 22.99 14.87 -5.40
N GLY A 740 23.57 15.98 -4.93
CA GLY A 740 22.89 17.26 -4.80
C GLY A 740 22.09 17.42 -3.52
N TYR A 741 22.21 16.49 -2.58
CA TYR A 741 21.62 16.63 -1.24
C TYR A 741 22.49 17.54 -0.39
N THR A 742 21.85 18.38 0.43
CA THR A 742 22.52 19.32 1.32
C THR A 742 23.33 18.61 2.40
N ASP A 743 22.78 17.49 2.91
CA ASP A 743 23.55 16.62 3.78
C ASP A 743 24.47 15.72 2.95
N GLY A 744 25.78 15.81 3.25
CA GLY A 744 26.83 15.02 2.58
C GLY A 744 26.62 13.51 2.73
N ALA A 745 26.06 13.06 3.84
CA ALA A 745 25.80 11.65 4.10
C ALA A 745 24.78 11.03 3.13
N LEU A 746 23.92 11.84 2.52
CA LEU A 746 22.95 11.40 1.52
C LEU A 746 23.51 11.34 0.09
N ASN A 747 24.70 11.94 -0.17
CA ASN A 747 25.36 11.87 -1.46
C ASN A 747 26.16 10.58 -1.55
N THR A 748 25.48 9.47 -1.77
CA THR A 748 26.00 8.10 -1.66
C THR A 748 26.20 7.42 -3.00
N ASP A 749 27.13 6.48 -3.02
CA ASP A 749 27.27 5.44 -4.05
C ASP A 749 27.08 4.08 -3.36
N ASN A 750 26.06 3.33 -3.78
CA ASN A 750 25.78 2.02 -3.23
C ASN A 750 25.88 0.96 -4.31
N PHE A 751 26.55 -0.14 -4.01
CA PHE A 751 26.83 -1.26 -4.90
C PHE A 751 26.19 -2.52 -4.32
N VAL A 752 25.02 -2.90 -4.84
CA VAL A 752 24.28 -4.07 -4.35
C VAL A 752 24.42 -5.21 -5.33
N TRP A 753 24.99 -6.31 -4.87
CA TRP A 753 25.18 -7.50 -5.66
C TRP A 753 24.48 -8.69 -5.03
N ASN A 754 23.58 -9.32 -5.81
CA ASN A 754 22.90 -10.56 -5.45
C ASN A 754 23.21 -11.65 -6.48
N ALA A 755 23.33 -12.89 -6.03
CA ALA A 755 23.58 -14.01 -6.92
C ALA A 755 22.90 -15.29 -6.42
N ARG A 756 22.53 -16.15 -7.35
CA ARG A 756 21.97 -17.48 -7.10
C ARG A 756 22.66 -18.50 -7.97
N LEU A 757 23.11 -19.59 -7.38
CA LEU A 757 23.56 -20.78 -8.08
C LEU A 757 22.51 -21.88 -7.87
N THR A 758 21.95 -22.41 -8.96
CA THR A 758 20.92 -23.47 -8.91
C THR A 758 21.43 -24.71 -9.61
N TYR A 759 21.41 -25.83 -8.92
CA TYR A 759 21.68 -27.16 -9.50
C TYR A 759 20.36 -27.93 -9.67
N LYS A 760 20.07 -28.34 -10.92
CA LYS A 760 18.83 -29.00 -11.29
C LYS A 760 18.98 -30.51 -11.26
N LEU A 761 18.27 -31.18 -10.36
CA LEU A 761 18.20 -32.64 -10.20
C LEU A 761 16.86 -33.18 -10.66
N MET A 762 16.76 -34.48 -10.89
CA MET A 762 15.51 -35.19 -11.23
C MET A 762 14.73 -34.51 -12.39
N LYS A 763 15.43 -34.10 -13.46
CA LYS A 763 14.85 -33.39 -14.61
C LYS A 763 14.20 -32.05 -14.22
N GLY A 764 14.70 -31.37 -13.15
CA GLY A 764 14.20 -30.08 -12.67
C GLY A 764 13.08 -30.18 -11.63
N ASN A 765 12.73 -31.39 -11.19
CA ASN A 765 11.77 -31.57 -10.09
C ASN A 765 12.39 -31.27 -8.72
N MET A 766 13.69 -31.32 -8.61
CA MET A 766 14.42 -30.94 -7.39
C MET A 766 15.49 -29.90 -7.73
N LEU A 767 15.53 -28.82 -6.98
CA LEU A 767 16.49 -27.74 -7.11
C LEU A 767 17.28 -27.62 -5.82
N LEU A 768 18.61 -27.59 -5.94
CA LEU A 768 19.50 -27.16 -4.87
C LEU A 768 19.95 -25.75 -5.20
N MET A 769 19.75 -24.81 -4.30
CA MET A 769 19.98 -23.39 -4.53
C MET A 769 20.89 -22.81 -3.45
N LEU A 770 21.84 -22.01 -3.87
CA LEU A 770 22.69 -21.20 -3.00
C LEU A 770 22.49 -19.75 -3.39
N ASP A 771 21.95 -18.96 -2.50
CA ASP A 771 21.70 -17.54 -2.64
C ASP A 771 22.75 -16.74 -1.86
N GLY A 772 23.29 -15.69 -2.46
CA GLY A 772 24.01 -14.61 -1.79
C GLY A 772 23.23 -13.33 -1.97
N TYR A 773 22.94 -12.68 -0.88
CA TYR A 773 22.17 -11.44 -0.84
C TYR A 773 23.05 -10.32 -0.29
N ASP A 774 23.06 -9.15 -0.97
CA ASP A 774 23.92 -8.01 -0.66
C ASP A 774 25.38 -8.43 -0.41
N ILE A 775 25.95 -9.17 -1.36
CA ILE A 775 27.28 -9.81 -1.23
C ILE A 775 28.36 -8.79 -0.87
N LEU A 776 28.24 -7.56 -1.38
CA LEU A 776 29.19 -6.47 -1.12
C LEU A 776 28.94 -5.76 0.20
N HIS A 777 27.81 -6.04 0.86
CA HIS A 777 27.41 -5.41 2.13
C HIS A 777 27.30 -3.89 2.06
N ASP A 778 26.70 -3.39 1.00
CA ASP A 778 26.61 -1.95 0.71
C ASP A 778 25.17 -1.50 0.44
N LEU A 779 24.20 -2.24 0.97
CA LEU A 779 22.77 -1.93 0.89
C LEU A 779 22.45 -0.69 1.73
N SER A 780 21.90 0.37 1.11
CA SER A 780 21.45 1.57 1.81
C SER A 780 19.98 1.53 2.13
N ASN A 781 19.61 2.14 3.26
CA ASN A 781 18.27 2.17 3.82
C ASN A 781 17.77 3.60 4.09
N VAL A 782 18.40 4.61 3.49
CA VAL A 782 18.09 6.02 3.73
C VAL A 782 17.04 6.51 2.76
N SER A 783 15.93 7.03 3.27
CA SER A 783 14.93 7.76 2.50
C SER A 783 14.94 9.25 2.81
N TYR A 784 14.57 10.05 1.83
CA TYR A 784 14.56 11.50 1.91
C TYR A 784 13.21 12.05 1.46
N THR A 785 12.60 12.92 2.26
CA THR A 785 11.36 13.62 1.91
C THR A 785 11.47 15.11 2.19
N MET A 786 10.79 15.92 1.38
CA MET A 786 10.71 17.37 1.55
C MET A 786 9.28 17.86 1.33
N ASN A 787 8.84 18.73 2.21
CA ASN A 787 7.55 19.41 2.12
C ASN A 787 7.66 20.88 2.53
N ALA A 788 6.54 21.60 2.55
CA ALA A 788 6.52 23.02 2.87
C ALA A 788 6.95 23.36 4.32
N GLN A 789 6.97 22.41 5.21
CA GLN A 789 7.31 22.60 6.63
C GLN A 789 8.75 22.19 6.96
N GLY A 790 9.40 21.38 6.10
CA GLY A 790 10.76 20.96 6.36
C GLY A 790 11.25 19.83 5.46
N ARG A 791 12.46 19.38 5.76
CA ARG A 791 13.05 18.15 5.18
C ARG A 791 13.16 17.08 6.24
N THR A 792 13.03 15.84 5.82
CA THR A 792 13.16 14.67 6.71
C THR A 792 14.01 13.61 6.03
N GLU A 793 15.00 13.13 6.75
CA GLU A 793 15.86 12.02 6.41
C GLU A 793 15.55 10.87 7.34
N THR A 794 15.31 9.70 6.79
CA THR A 794 14.95 8.53 7.59
C THR A 794 15.88 7.37 7.26
N TYR A 795 16.59 6.91 8.26
CA TYR A 795 17.46 5.74 8.26
C TYR A 795 16.71 4.60 8.92
N ARG A 796 16.60 3.44 8.27
CA ARG A 796 15.84 2.30 8.81
C ARG A 796 16.68 1.03 8.82
N THR A 797 16.39 0.12 9.73
CA THR A 797 16.99 -1.20 9.72
C THR A 797 16.59 -1.95 8.45
N VAL A 798 17.56 -2.48 7.74
CA VAL A 798 17.35 -3.39 6.63
C VAL A 798 17.95 -4.76 6.96
N LEU A 799 17.50 -5.77 6.25
CA LEU A 799 18.03 -7.11 6.38
C LEU A 799 19.54 -7.11 6.02
N PRO A 800 20.43 -7.52 6.92
CA PRO A 800 21.87 -7.54 6.64
C PRO A 800 22.22 -8.58 5.56
N ARG A 801 23.44 -8.49 5.02
CA ARG A 801 24.01 -9.49 4.09
C ARG A 801 23.84 -10.91 4.65
N TYR A 802 23.38 -11.84 3.81
CA TYR A 802 23.29 -13.25 4.17
C TYR A 802 23.51 -14.17 2.97
N PHE A 803 23.86 -15.42 3.29
CA PHE A 803 23.89 -16.53 2.34
C PHE A 803 22.88 -17.58 2.78
N LEU A 804 22.13 -18.15 1.84
CA LEU A 804 21.09 -19.14 2.11
C LEU A 804 21.26 -20.35 1.20
N PHE A 805 21.42 -21.53 1.78
CA PHE A 805 21.28 -22.78 1.05
C PHE A 805 19.87 -23.31 1.23
N HIS A 806 19.18 -23.60 0.13
CA HIS A 806 17.82 -24.13 0.18
C HIS A 806 17.55 -25.16 -0.91
N VAL A 807 16.62 -26.03 -0.61
CA VAL A 807 16.18 -27.14 -1.47
C VAL A 807 14.72 -26.96 -1.79
N GLN A 808 14.37 -26.95 -3.07
CA GLN A 808 12.98 -26.94 -3.53
C GLN A 808 12.65 -28.26 -4.20
N TRP A 809 11.57 -28.88 -3.78
CA TRP A 809 11.05 -30.11 -4.40
C TRP A 809 9.68 -29.87 -4.99
N ARG A 810 9.50 -30.25 -6.27
CA ARG A 810 8.31 -30.03 -7.09
C ARG A 810 7.68 -31.37 -7.44
N PHE A 811 6.47 -31.61 -6.98
CA PHE A 811 5.67 -32.76 -7.34
C PHE A 811 4.52 -32.31 -8.22
N ASN A 812 4.39 -32.91 -9.40
CA ASN A 812 3.31 -32.63 -10.31
C ASN A 812 2.70 -33.96 -10.76
N HIS A 813 1.47 -34.20 -10.38
CA HIS A 813 0.70 -35.35 -10.83
C HIS A 813 -0.46 -34.87 -11.70
N SER A 814 -0.33 -35.02 -13.00
CA SER A 814 -1.40 -34.73 -13.96
C SER A 814 -2.29 -35.96 -14.07
N LEU A 815 -3.55 -35.83 -13.74
CA LEU A 815 -4.56 -36.85 -14.09
C LEU A 815 -4.69 -36.86 -15.61
N LYS A 816 -4.13 -37.88 -16.27
CA LYS A 816 -4.36 -38.04 -17.72
C LYS A 816 -5.87 -38.15 -17.92
N SER A 817 -6.44 -37.20 -18.65
CA SER A 817 -7.81 -37.34 -19.17
C SER A 817 -7.85 -38.69 -19.93
N LYS A 818 -8.57 -39.67 -19.40
CA LYS A 818 -8.97 -40.80 -20.23
C LYS A 818 -9.87 -40.19 -21.31
N ASN A 819 -9.30 -40.00 -22.50
CA ASN A 819 -10.12 -39.72 -23.68
C ASN A 819 -11.13 -40.85 -23.80
N LYS A 820 -12.39 -40.57 -23.52
CA LYS A 820 -13.53 -41.31 -24.08
C LYS A 820 -14.10 -40.47 -25.24
#